data_b218d410880c3df8fc9df704e4c97e70
#
_entry.id   b218d410880c3df8fc9df704e4c97e70
#
_cell.length_a   1.000
_cell.length_b   1.000
_cell.length_c   1.000
_cell.angle_alpha   90.00
_cell.angle_beta   90.00
_cell.angle_gamma   90.00
#
_symmetry.space_group_name_H-M   'P 1'
#
loop_
_entity.id
_entity.type
_entity.pdbx_description
1 polymer ?
#
loop_
_entity_poly.entity_id
_entity_poly.type
_entity_poly.pdbx_seq_one_letter_code
_entity_poly.pdbx_strand_id
1 'polypeptide(L)'
;LCMRPGRVGLGGLSPSLALLAGFGGRMSTRTDRAGKKGMHMEQRGAAPDHIEVRGARVHNLRGVDVDVPLNELVGIAGVSGSGKSSLALGVLYAEGSRRYLEALSTYTRRRLTQAACADVDEVRHVPSALALHQRPAVPGVRSTFGTMSELDNSLRLMFSRLASHRCPHCGAYAEPTMNVAAELPITCPSCGNTFFGPGAEDLAFNSTGACPTCGGTGVVRRVNEAALVPDESISIDDGAVLPWGSLMWDLMKQVCGAMGVRTNVPFRELTDAERDIVFNGPAEKKHILYKAKKGENFAELDFTYYNAVRTVENSLAKAKDEKGLRRVAKYLTEGPCPDCAGTRLSLAARQPIVRCINLAQATEMTLEEAVAWIAGVPASLPEEMHPMAKSICESFESTARRLLELGLGYLSLDRAGATLSTGERQRVQLARSVRNRTTGVLYVMDEPSIGLHPANIDGLLGVMRDLIADGNSVVMVDHDTRILRAADHLVEMGPEAGARGGALVAQGSVEEVANDSESIIGPYLSGAARIAARPKTPAEQMFDLGRIHLESSGLHTVKPFAIDIPKGRLIAVTGVSGSGKTTLVLETLIPALTAAATGQTLPEHVTAIEAKGIRRANLIDATPIGINVRSTVATYCGALDDMRRAYARTDSAKAAGLKMGDFSYNTGSLRCATCDGTGQISLDVQFLPDVDIACPDCRGSRYDTAAEKIRRPEKGAPDDQALSLPHLLALSVDEALPHVADIKKAHEKLQTLHDLGLGYLTLGEETPSLSGGEAQRLKLASETGRTQTD
;
A
#
# COMPACT_ATOMS: atom_id res chain seq x y z
N LEU A 1 -21.89 -35.84 7.81
CA LEU A 1 -22.09 -36.94 8.75
C LEU A 1 -20.72 -37.32 9.31
N CYS A 2 -20.34 -36.69 10.45
CA CYS A 2 -19.15 -37.06 11.22
C CYS A 2 -19.47 -38.33 12.01
N MET A 3 -18.95 -39.47 11.60
CA MET A 3 -19.02 -40.68 12.38
C MET A 3 -17.88 -40.78 13.38
N ARG A 4 -18.18 -41.21 14.63
CA ARG A 4 -17.20 -41.46 15.67
C ARG A 4 -16.37 -42.72 15.33
N PRO A 5 -15.07 -42.79 15.65
CA PRO A 5 -14.25 -43.95 15.36
C PRO A 5 -14.57 -45.12 16.31
N GLY A 6 -14.90 -46.28 15.72
CA GLY A 6 -15.01 -47.55 16.40
C GLY A 6 -13.64 -48.27 16.44
N ARG A 7 -13.29 -48.82 17.61
CA ARG A 7 -12.08 -49.62 17.87
C ARG A 7 -12.15 -50.96 17.13
N VAL A 8 -11.07 -51.31 16.39
CA VAL A 8 -10.76 -52.74 16.11
C VAL A 8 -9.24 -52.91 16.24
N GLY A 9 -8.87 -54.02 16.90
CA GLY A 9 -7.53 -54.27 17.41
C GLY A 9 -6.60 -55.03 16.49
N LEU A 10 -5.37 -54.92 16.86
CA LEU A 10 -4.18 -55.79 16.79
C LEU A 10 -4.03 -56.85 15.68
N GLY A 11 -2.96 -56.75 14.92
CA GLY A 11 -2.31 -57.83 14.21
C GLY A 11 -0.97 -57.41 13.66
N GLY A 12 0.11 -57.86 14.32
CA GLY A 12 1.48 -57.48 14.06
C GLY A 12 2.06 -57.99 12.76
N LEU A 13 3.18 -57.44 12.37
CA LEU A 13 4.37 -58.15 11.87
C LEU A 13 5.54 -57.20 11.65
N SER A 14 6.69 -57.74 11.95
CA SER A 14 8.04 -57.19 12.14
C SER A 14 8.82 -57.04 10.81
N PRO A 15 10.16 -56.78 10.83
CA PRO A 15 10.80 -55.61 10.31
C PRO A 15 11.74 -55.90 9.13
N SER A 16 12.11 -54.91 8.39
CA SER A 16 13.38 -54.87 7.65
C SER A 16 13.52 -53.53 6.92
N LEU A 17 14.55 -52.80 7.28
CA LEU A 17 15.57 -52.31 6.34
C LEU A 17 16.52 -51.31 7.01
N ALA A 18 17.64 -51.91 7.46
CA ALA A 18 18.89 -51.21 7.56
C ALA A 18 19.52 -51.14 6.15
N LEU A 19 19.98 -50.02 5.70
CA LEU A 19 21.16 -49.86 4.84
C LEU A 19 21.24 -48.39 4.35
N LEU A 20 22.15 -47.67 4.92
CA LEU A 20 23.15 -46.83 4.25
C LEU A 20 23.94 -46.02 5.28
N ALA A 21 24.86 -46.74 5.93
CA ALA A 21 26.04 -46.14 6.56
C ALA A 21 27.22 -46.31 5.63
N GLY A 22 28.06 -45.32 5.48
CA GLY A 22 29.35 -45.55 4.99
C GLY A 22 29.97 -44.52 4.05
N PHE A 23 30.58 -43.49 4.61
CA PHE A 23 31.82 -42.91 4.09
C PHE A 23 32.62 -42.40 5.28
N GLY A 24 33.40 -43.26 5.90
CA GLY A 24 34.42 -42.96 6.84
C GLY A 24 35.75 -42.90 6.11
N GLY A 25 36.29 -41.73 5.93
CA GLY A 25 37.66 -41.51 5.48
C GLY A 25 38.64 -41.57 6.64
N ARG A 26 39.55 -42.52 6.61
CA ARG A 26 40.61 -42.74 7.59
C ARG A 26 41.62 -41.57 7.61
N MET A 27 41.83 -41.00 8.77
CA MET A 27 43.01 -40.18 9.08
C MET A 27 44.24 -41.10 9.28
N SER A 28 45.25 -40.94 8.42
CA SER A 28 46.57 -41.53 8.59
C SER A 28 47.41 -40.54 9.44
N THR A 29 47.89 -41.06 10.58
CA THR A 29 48.91 -40.43 11.42
C THR A 29 50.28 -40.58 10.75
N ARG A 30 50.93 -39.45 10.44
CA ARG A 30 52.41 -39.40 10.23
C ARG A 30 52.98 -38.33 11.13
N THR A 31 53.70 -38.77 12.13
CA THR A 31 54.68 -38.01 12.91
C THR A 31 55.91 -37.80 12.06
N ASP A 32 56.35 -36.53 11.86
CA ASP A 32 57.79 -36.24 11.94
C ASP A 32 58.08 -34.71 12.05
N ARG A 33 58.79 -34.42 13.10
CA ARG A 33 59.89 -33.48 13.38
C ARG A 33 59.92 -32.07 12.75
N ALA A 34 59.82 -31.10 13.66
CA ALA A 34 60.77 -30.01 13.92
C ALA A 34 61.09 -28.99 12.83
N GLY A 35 60.55 -27.81 13.00
CA GLY A 35 61.05 -26.55 12.41
C GLY A 35 60.39 -25.37 13.09
N LYS A 36 60.98 -24.82 14.17
CA LYS A 36 60.56 -23.54 14.80
C LYS A 36 60.73 -22.43 13.77
N LYS A 37 59.66 -21.94 13.23
CA LYS A 37 59.47 -20.55 12.80
C LYS A 37 58.24 -20.04 13.47
N GLY A 38 58.39 -19.08 14.35
CA GLY A 38 57.30 -18.35 14.96
C GLY A 38 56.47 -17.66 13.89
N MET A 39 55.32 -18.20 13.59
CA MET A 39 54.26 -17.48 12.93
C MET A 39 53.58 -16.62 14.02
N HIS A 40 53.80 -15.33 13.94
CA HIS A 40 52.94 -14.38 14.62
C HIS A 40 51.49 -14.75 14.23
N MET A 41 50.77 -15.33 15.15
CA MET A 41 49.28 -15.24 15.12
C MET A 41 49.00 -13.75 15.23
N GLU A 42 48.69 -13.10 14.12
CA GLU A 42 47.94 -11.84 14.16
C GLU A 42 46.75 -12.10 15.05
N GLN A 43 46.67 -11.34 16.12
CA GLN A 43 45.46 -11.26 16.96
C GLN A 43 44.33 -10.96 15.97
N ARG A 44 43.39 -11.88 15.80
CA ARG A 44 42.12 -11.57 15.15
C ARG A 44 41.56 -10.40 15.95
N GLY A 45 41.51 -9.22 15.34
CA GLY A 45 40.93 -8.05 15.95
C GLY A 45 39.51 -8.42 16.49
N ALA A 46 39.11 -7.82 17.58
CA ALA A 46 37.77 -7.98 18.08
C ALA A 46 36.77 -7.72 16.92
N ALA A 47 35.66 -8.48 16.88
CA ALA A 47 34.62 -8.20 15.90
C ALA A 47 34.15 -6.73 16.07
N PRO A 48 33.88 -6.02 14.98
CA PRO A 48 33.42 -4.65 15.08
C PRO A 48 32.11 -4.60 15.87
N ASP A 49 32.02 -3.64 16.77
CA ASP A 49 30.87 -3.43 17.66
C ASP A 49 29.94 -2.29 17.21
N HIS A 50 30.34 -1.52 16.19
CA HIS A 50 29.54 -0.44 15.62
C HIS A 50 29.74 -0.29 14.10
N ILE A 51 28.76 0.35 13.46
CA ILE A 51 28.83 0.86 12.08
C ILE A 51 29.41 2.27 12.16
N GLU A 52 30.48 2.53 11.43
CA GLU A 52 31.05 3.87 11.31
C GLU A 52 30.53 4.56 10.04
N VAL A 53 29.90 5.70 10.16
CA VAL A 53 29.48 6.58 9.06
C VAL A 53 30.27 7.87 9.16
N ARG A 54 30.88 8.30 8.06
CA ARG A 54 31.66 9.55 8.00
C ARG A 54 31.23 10.37 6.79
N GLY A 55 31.00 11.66 7.01
CA GLY A 55 30.73 12.64 5.98
C GLY A 55 29.45 12.41 5.19
N ALA A 56 28.37 11.95 5.82
CA ALA A 56 27.10 11.68 5.11
C ALA A 56 26.40 12.97 4.65
N ARG A 57 26.08 13.05 3.32
CA ARG A 57 25.47 14.22 2.66
C ARG A 57 24.21 13.89 1.88
N VAL A 58 23.60 12.74 2.15
CA VAL A 58 22.37 12.30 1.46
C VAL A 58 21.22 13.25 1.78
N HIS A 59 20.55 13.77 0.76
CA HIS A 59 19.47 14.72 0.84
C HIS A 59 19.85 15.98 1.64
N ASN A 60 19.29 16.16 2.83
CA ASN A 60 19.55 17.31 3.70
C ASN A 60 20.64 17.08 4.75
N LEU A 61 21.33 15.95 4.76
CA LEU A 61 22.42 15.69 5.68
C LEU A 61 23.64 16.59 5.41
N ARG A 62 24.28 17.08 6.46
CA ARG A 62 25.33 18.09 6.40
C ARG A 62 26.72 17.54 6.75
N GLY A 63 27.14 16.45 6.10
CA GLY A 63 28.41 15.82 6.40
C GLY A 63 28.42 15.18 7.78
N VAL A 64 27.39 14.35 8.06
CA VAL A 64 27.19 13.74 9.38
C VAL A 64 28.18 12.62 9.61
N ASP A 65 28.85 12.68 10.77
CA ASP A 65 29.64 11.59 11.34
C ASP A 65 28.86 10.97 12.48
N VAL A 66 28.65 9.63 12.45
CA VAL A 66 27.89 8.92 13.48
C VAL A 66 28.38 7.48 13.61
N ASP A 67 28.44 6.98 14.83
CA ASP A 67 28.73 5.58 15.14
C ASP A 67 27.44 4.92 15.64
N VAL A 68 27.02 3.84 14.95
CA VAL A 68 25.75 3.13 15.23
C VAL A 68 26.09 1.74 15.80
N PRO A 69 25.75 1.45 17.06
CA PRO A 69 26.05 0.16 17.68
C PRO A 69 25.44 -1.02 16.91
N LEU A 70 26.16 -2.14 16.90
CA LEU A 70 25.69 -3.41 16.36
C LEU A 70 25.09 -4.28 17.46
N ASN A 71 24.14 -5.16 17.08
CA ASN A 71 23.43 -6.08 17.96
C ASN A 71 22.63 -5.37 19.09
N GLU A 72 22.22 -4.15 18.83
CA GLU A 72 21.41 -3.32 19.70
C GLU A 72 20.17 -2.78 18.99
N LEU A 73 19.23 -2.26 19.77
CA LEU A 73 18.08 -1.51 19.30
C LEU A 73 18.45 -0.02 19.27
N VAL A 74 18.70 0.51 18.10
CA VAL A 74 19.06 1.92 17.93
C VAL A 74 17.84 2.72 17.45
N GLY A 75 17.49 3.76 18.19
CA GLY A 75 16.41 4.70 17.82
C GLY A 75 16.97 5.96 17.17
N ILE A 76 16.49 6.32 15.98
CA ILE A 76 16.79 7.60 15.35
C ILE A 76 15.61 8.54 15.57
N ALA A 77 15.84 9.59 16.38
CA ALA A 77 14.86 10.59 16.77
C ALA A 77 15.12 11.95 16.11
N GLY A 78 14.17 12.87 16.23
CA GLY A 78 14.29 14.26 15.77
C GLY A 78 13.00 14.77 15.14
N VAL A 79 12.94 16.07 14.84
CA VAL A 79 11.77 16.71 14.21
C VAL A 79 11.51 16.19 12.78
N SER A 80 10.29 16.37 12.28
CA SER A 80 9.98 15.99 10.88
C SER A 80 10.86 16.80 9.91
N GLY A 81 11.44 16.14 8.89
CA GLY A 81 12.35 16.78 7.94
C GLY A 81 13.78 17.03 8.45
N SER A 82 14.17 16.52 9.63
CA SER A 82 15.52 16.70 10.20
C SER A 82 16.59 15.77 9.61
N GLY A 83 16.25 14.87 8.69
CA GLY A 83 17.21 13.96 8.05
C GLY A 83 17.23 12.53 8.61
N LYS A 84 16.31 12.16 9.50
CA LYS A 84 16.23 10.79 10.10
C LYS A 84 16.18 9.70 9.05
N SER A 85 15.20 9.76 8.14
CA SER A 85 15.05 8.76 7.07
C SER A 85 16.20 8.85 6.06
N SER A 86 16.82 10.05 5.88
CA SER A 86 18.03 10.20 5.07
C SER A 86 19.20 9.41 5.66
N LEU A 87 19.39 9.42 6.99
CA LEU A 87 20.42 8.62 7.65
C LEU A 87 20.07 7.12 7.63
N ALA A 88 18.83 6.76 8.06
CA ALA A 88 18.41 5.37 8.19
C ALA A 88 18.32 4.64 6.84
N LEU A 89 17.55 5.19 5.90
CA LEU A 89 17.28 4.56 4.60
C LEU A 89 18.30 5.00 3.55
N GLY A 90 18.62 6.29 3.50
CA GLY A 90 19.51 6.86 2.48
C GLY A 90 20.98 6.51 2.68
N VAL A 91 21.42 6.21 3.91
CA VAL A 91 22.81 5.83 4.20
C VAL A 91 22.90 4.37 4.65
N LEU A 92 22.37 4.04 5.84
CA LEU A 92 22.60 2.71 6.45
C LEU A 92 21.99 1.58 5.61
N TYR A 93 20.72 1.70 5.22
CA TYR A 93 20.08 0.70 4.37
C TYR A 93 20.70 0.66 2.96
N ALA A 94 20.92 1.82 2.34
CA ALA A 94 21.44 1.89 0.98
C ALA A 94 22.80 1.20 0.88
N GLU A 95 23.73 1.49 1.79
CA GLU A 95 25.07 0.88 1.81
C GLU A 95 25.03 -0.61 2.20
N GLY A 96 24.24 -1.00 3.19
CA GLY A 96 24.09 -2.40 3.58
C GLY A 96 23.43 -3.26 2.49
N SER A 97 22.41 -2.73 1.82
CA SER A 97 21.76 -3.38 0.69
C SER A 97 22.71 -3.50 -0.52
N ARG A 98 23.45 -2.46 -0.83
CA ARG A 98 24.43 -2.45 -1.93
C ARG A 98 25.49 -3.53 -1.72
N ARG A 99 26.10 -3.63 -0.54
CA ARG A 99 27.09 -4.67 -0.22
C ARG A 99 26.54 -6.08 -0.33
N TYR A 100 25.30 -6.29 0.11
CA TYR A 100 24.62 -7.58 -0.08
C TYR A 100 24.48 -7.93 -1.57
N LEU A 101 24.00 -6.97 -2.38
CA LEU A 101 23.82 -7.17 -3.81
C LEU A 101 25.15 -7.40 -4.54
N GLU A 102 26.23 -6.76 -4.13
CA GLU A 102 27.56 -6.97 -4.68
C GLU A 102 28.08 -8.39 -4.48
N ALA A 103 27.70 -9.04 -3.37
CA ALA A 103 28.04 -10.43 -3.10
C ALA A 103 27.26 -11.44 -3.96
N LEU A 104 26.16 -11.05 -4.60
CA LEU A 104 25.34 -11.93 -5.43
C LEU A 104 25.89 -12.06 -6.86
N SER A 105 25.50 -13.15 -7.54
CA SER A 105 25.84 -13.37 -8.94
C SER A 105 25.28 -12.23 -9.82
N THR A 106 25.97 -11.93 -10.92
CA THR A 106 25.57 -10.89 -11.89
C THR A 106 24.14 -11.10 -12.43
N TYR A 107 23.71 -12.36 -12.59
CA TYR A 107 22.36 -12.70 -13.05
C TYR A 107 21.29 -12.34 -12.02
N THR A 108 21.53 -12.62 -10.73
CA THR A 108 20.61 -12.29 -9.64
C THR A 108 20.58 -10.79 -9.40
N ARG A 109 21.73 -10.14 -9.43
CA ARG A 109 21.86 -8.69 -9.26
C ARG A 109 21.04 -7.88 -10.25
N ARG A 110 20.98 -8.33 -11.52
CA ARG A 110 20.20 -7.67 -12.59
C ARG A 110 18.68 -7.71 -12.39
N ARG A 111 18.18 -8.58 -11.52
CA ARG A 111 16.73 -8.74 -11.24
C ARG A 111 16.26 -8.07 -9.95
N LEU A 112 17.18 -7.56 -9.17
CA LEU A 112 16.90 -6.92 -7.90
C LEU A 112 17.03 -5.40 -8.02
N THR A 113 16.11 -4.68 -7.43
CA THR A 113 16.19 -3.22 -7.33
C THR A 113 17.43 -2.85 -6.54
N GLN A 114 18.31 -2.06 -7.12
CA GLN A 114 19.53 -1.58 -6.46
C GLN A 114 19.20 -0.27 -5.74
N ALA A 115 19.65 -0.14 -4.49
CA ALA A 115 19.67 1.15 -3.82
C ALA A 115 20.73 2.05 -4.47
N ALA A 116 20.44 3.33 -4.59
CA ALA A 116 21.42 4.31 -5.05
C ALA A 116 22.62 4.33 -4.10
N CYS A 117 23.82 4.60 -4.63
CA CYS A 117 25.00 4.80 -3.82
C CYS A 117 24.78 6.02 -2.90
N ALA A 118 25.03 5.87 -1.61
CA ALA A 118 24.90 6.97 -0.68
C ALA A 118 26.02 8.00 -0.92
N ASP A 119 25.70 9.28 -0.79
CA ASP A 119 26.69 10.36 -0.79
C ASP A 119 27.31 10.47 0.60
N VAL A 120 28.39 9.73 0.78
CA VAL A 120 29.15 9.62 2.03
C VAL A 120 30.65 9.56 1.74
N ASP A 121 31.47 10.04 2.64
CA ASP A 121 32.92 9.89 2.50
C ASP A 121 33.33 8.42 2.77
N GLU A 122 32.80 7.80 3.82
CA GLU A 122 33.08 6.41 4.17
C GLU A 122 31.97 5.79 5.04
N VAL A 123 31.68 4.49 4.80
CA VAL A 123 30.87 3.65 5.71
C VAL A 123 31.62 2.34 5.96
N ARG A 124 31.89 2.03 7.22
CA ARG A 124 32.54 0.78 7.63
C ARG A 124 31.60 -0.12 8.42
N HIS A 125 31.86 -1.41 8.39
CA HIS A 125 31.23 -2.44 9.22
C HIS A 125 29.69 -2.54 9.07
N VAL A 126 29.10 -1.98 8.02
CA VAL A 126 27.66 -2.10 7.78
C VAL A 126 27.32 -3.53 7.35
N PRO A 127 26.40 -4.24 8.06
CA PRO A 127 25.90 -5.55 7.67
C PRO A 127 25.04 -5.48 6.41
N SER A 128 24.67 -6.65 5.87
CA SER A 128 23.58 -6.74 4.89
C SER A 128 22.32 -6.16 5.48
N ALA A 129 21.66 -5.23 4.79
CA ALA A 129 20.53 -4.50 5.35
C ALA A 129 19.20 -4.87 4.67
N LEU A 130 18.15 -4.92 5.48
CA LEU A 130 16.76 -5.07 5.06
C LEU A 130 15.95 -3.88 5.58
N ALA A 131 15.15 -3.25 4.70
CA ALA A 131 14.31 -2.13 5.09
C ALA A 131 12.83 -2.52 5.21
N LEU A 132 12.21 -2.00 6.26
CA LEU A 132 10.77 -1.98 6.45
C LEU A 132 10.30 -0.53 6.26
N HIS A 133 9.90 -0.22 5.03
CA HIS A 133 9.48 1.13 4.68
C HIS A 133 8.15 1.50 5.35
N GLN A 134 7.97 2.77 5.65
CA GLN A 134 6.74 3.34 6.19
C GLN A 134 5.50 2.97 5.34
N ARG A 135 5.67 2.86 4.02
CA ARG A 135 4.60 2.53 3.08
C ARG A 135 4.94 1.29 2.26
N PRO A 136 4.61 0.08 2.75
CA PRO A 136 4.74 -1.12 1.94
C PRO A 136 3.90 -1.01 0.67
N ALA A 137 4.41 -1.55 -0.44
CA ALA A 137 3.68 -1.60 -1.69
C ALA A 137 2.29 -2.24 -1.51
N VAL A 138 1.31 -1.75 -2.26
CA VAL A 138 -0.03 -2.35 -2.26
C VAL A 138 0.05 -3.69 -2.98
N PRO A 139 -0.31 -4.79 -2.32
CA PRO A 139 -0.21 -6.11 -2.93
C PRO A 139 -1.22 -6.29 -4.05
N GLY A 140 -0.91 -7.18 -4.98
CA GLY A 140 -1.78 -7.51 -6.11
C GLY A 140 -3.12 -8.12 -5.68
N VAL A 141 -4.09 -8.12 -6.59
CA VAL A 141 -5.48 -8.57 -6.35
C VAL A 141 -5.61 -10.02 -5.85
N ARG A 142 -4.60 -10.86 -6.08
CA ARG A 142 -4.56 -12.24 -5.60
C ARG A 142 -3.90 -12.40 -4.24
N SER A 143 -3.38 -11.34 -3.64
CA SER A 143 -2.78 -11.42 -2.32
C SER A 143 -3.85 -11.36 -1.23
N THR A 144 -3.74 -12.24 -0.25
CA THR A 144 -4.55 -12.24 0.97
C THR A 144 -3.64 -12.11 2.19
N PHE A 145 -4.22 -11.85 3.36
CA PHE A 145 -3.47 -11.85 4.61
C PHE A 145 -2.76 -13.21 4.83
N GLY A 146 -3.45 -14.34 4.56
CA GLY A 146 -2.87 -15.68 4.65
C GLY A 146 -1.68 -15.91 3.71
N THR A 147 -1.74 -15.41 2.45
CA THR A 147 -0.60 -15.52 1.53
C THR A 147 0.53 -14.55 1.89
N MET A 148 0.20 -13.35 2.35
CA MET A 148 1.21 -12.36 2.75
C MET A 148 1.97 -12.78 4.01
N SER A 149 1.30 -13.44 4.95
CA SER A 149 1.89 -14.01 6.16
C SER A 149 2.51 -15.40 5.96
N GLU A 150 2.30 -16.02 4.78
CA GLU A 150 2.68 -17.39 4.44
C GLU A 150 1.95 -18.48 5.25
N LEU A 151 0.93 -18.13 6.04
CA LEU A 151 0.11 -19.07 6.79
C LEU A 151 -0.67 -20.02 5.87
N ASP A 152 -1.08 -19.55 4.68
CA ASP A 152 -1.75 -20.38 3.68
C ASP A 152 -0.90 -21.57 3.23
N ASN A 153 0.44 -21.45 3.27
CA ASN A 153 1.33 -22.55 2.92
C ASN A 153 1.16 -23.73 3.89
N SER A 154 1.14 -23.43 5.20
CA SER A 154 0.91 -24.46 6.24
C SER A 154 -0.51 -25.03 6.17
N LEU A 155 -1.54 -24.19 5.90
CA LEU A 155 -2.91 -24.66 5.71
C LEU A 155 -3.03 -25.60 4.50
N ARG A 156 -2.50 -25.18 3.35
CA ARG A 156 -2.53 -26.03 2.14
C ARG A 156 -1.83 -27.35 2.36
N LEU A 157 -0.69 -27.35 3.06
CA LEU A 157 0.01 -28.57 3.43
C LEU A 157 -0.85 -29.44 4.36
N MET A 158 -1.52 -28.82 5.33
CA MET A 158 -2.46 -29.53 6.24
C MET A 158 -3.61 -30.19 5.47
N PHE A 159 -4.27 -29.45 4.58
CA PHE A 159 -5.37 -29.97 3.77
C PHE A 159 -4.92 -30.97 2.68
N SER A 160 -3.68 -30.95 2.25
CA SER A 160 -3.10 -31.96 1.36
C SER A 160 -2.76 -33.25 2.11
N ARG A 161 -2.16 -33.16 3.31
CA ARG A 161 -1.54 -34.30 4.01
C ARG A 161 -2.39 -34.94 5.10
N LEU A 162 -3.30 -34.16 5.68
CA LEU A 162 -4.05 -34.57 6.87
C LEU A 162 -5.56 -34.65 6.64
N ALA A 163 -6.03 -34.36 5.42
CA ALA A 163 -7.45 -34.30 5.13
C ALA A 163 -8.08 -35.66 4.77
N SER A 164 -9.38 -35.74 4.99
CA SER A 164 -10.24 -36.69 4.30
C SER A 164 -10.43 -36.25 2.87
N HIS A 165 -10.12 -37.09 1.90
CA HIS A 165 -10.23 -36.82 0.48
C HIS A 165 -11.44 -37.48 -0.16
N ARG A 166 -12.10 -36.75 -1.04
CA ARG A 166 -13.29 -37.21 -1.76
C ARG A 166 -12.90 -38.09 -2.93
N CYS A 167 -13.46 -39.31 -2.99
CA CYS A 167 -13.27 -40.22 -4.12
C CYS A 167 -13.86 -39.63 -5.40
N PRO A 168 -13.10 -39.52 -6.50
CA PRO A 168 -13.59 -38.96 -7.75
C PRO A 168 -14.64 -39.85 -8.43
N HIS A 169 -14.69 -41.13 -8.12
CA HIS A 169 -15.61 -42.09 -8.71
C HIS A 169 -17.00 -42.12 -8.03
N CYS A 170 -17.04 -42.32 -6.70
CA CYS A 170 -18.31 -42.49 -5.97
C CYS A 170 -18.68 -41.28 -5.08
N GLY A 171 -17.78 -40.32 -4.92
CA GLY A 171 -18.01 -39.14 -4.09
C GLY A 171 -17.88 -39.33 -2.60
N ALA A 172 -17.63 -40.56 -2.12
CA ALA A 172 -17.42 -40.88 -0.70
C ALA A 172 -16.07 -40.34 -0.23
N TYR A 173 -16.00 -39.96 1.05
CA TYR A 173 -14.75 -39.54 1.66
C TYR A 173 -13.95 -40.70 2.19
N ALA A 174 -12.66 -40.74 1.88
CA ALA A 174 -11.68 -41.59 2.50
C ALA A 174 -11.11 -40.90 3.74
N GLU A 175 -11.02 -41.62 4.85
CA GLU A 175 -10.42 -41.08 6.07
C GLU A 175 -8.91 -40.79 5.88
N PRO A 176 -8.33 -39.85 6.63
CA PRO A 176 -6.90 -39.56 6.58
C PRO A 176 -6.09 -40.78 7.06
N THR A 177 -5.07 -41.16 6.31
CA THR A 177 -4.17 -42.30 6.58
C THR A 177 -2.74 -41.90 6.30
N MET A 178 -1.78 -42.73 6.68
CA MET A 178 -0.37 -42.55 6.32
C MET A 178 -0.14 -42.51 4.81
N ASN A 179 -1.00 -43.12 4.00
CA ASN A 179 -0.92 -43.00 2.53
C ASN A 179 -1.20 -41.56 2.08
N VAL A 180 -2.20 -40.90 2.67
CA VAL A 180 -2.48 -39.46 2.41
C VAL A 180 -1.27 -38.62 2.81
N ALA A 181 -0.73 -38.85 4.00
CA ALA A 181 0.42 -38.17 4.52
C ALA A 181 1.68 -38.32 3.64
N ALA A 182 1.86 -39.50 3.06
CA ALA A 182 3.01 -39.85 2.22
C ALA A 182 2.80 -39.61 0.71
N GLU A 183 1.68 -38.99 0.28
CA GLU A 183 1.29 -38.83 -1.13
C GLU A 183 1.21 -40.15 -1.92
N LEU A 184 0.84 -41.21 -1.23
CA LEU A 184 0.63 -42.52 -1.83
C LEU A 184 -0.83 -42.68 -2.28
N PRO A 185 -1.11 -43.70 -3.15
CA PRO A 185 -2.47 -43.94 -3.61
C PRO A 185 -3.42 -44.24 -2.45
N ILE A 186 -4.60 -43.65 -2.50
CA ILE A 186 -5.69 -43.83 -1.53
C ILE A 186 -6.70 -44.80 -2.12
N THR A 187 -7.06 -45.89 -1.41
CA THR A 187 -8.12 -46.78 -1.81
C THR A 187 -9.44 -46.36 -1.18
N CYS A 188 -10.43 -46.05 -2.00
CA CYS A 188 -11.77 -45.68 -1.52
C CYS A 188 -12.43 -46.85 -0.75
N PRO A 189 -12.83 -46.64 0.52
CA PRO A 189 -13.45 -47.71 1.32
C PRO A 189 -14.83 -48.12 0.79
N SER A 190 -15.51 -47.28 0.02
CA SER A 190 -16.87 -47.53 -0.47
C SER A 190 -16.91 -48.23 -1.83
N CYS A 191 -15.99 -47.98 -2.74
CA CYS A 191 -16.04 -48.48 -4.12
C CYS A 191 -14.73 -49.17 -4.58
N GLY A 192 -13.69 -49.22 -3.77
CA GLY A 192 -12.40 -49.80 -4.10
C GLY A 192 -11.56 -49.05 -5.12
N ASN A 193 -12.04 -47.89 -5.65
CA ASN A 193 -11.29 -47.07 -6.60
C ASN A 193 -10.04 -46.52 -5.94
N THR A 194 -8.92 -46.55 -6.67
CA THR A 194 -7.66 -45.96 -6.21
C THR A 194 -7.43 -44.61 -6.85
N PHE A 195 -7.10 -43.62 -6.03
CA PHE A 195 -6.88 -42.26 -6.46
C PHE A 195 -5.82 -41.56 -5.58
N PHE A 196 -5.36 -40.39 -6.01
CA PHE A 196 -4.44 -39.57 -5.24
C PHE A 196 -5.17 -38.36 -4.66
N GLY A 197 -4.79 -37.95 -3.45
CA GLY A 197 -5.18 -36.64 -2.90
C GLY A 197 -4.53 -35.52 -3.66
N PRO A 198 -5.08 -34.29 -3.62
CA PRO A 198 -4.46 -33.12 -4.22
C PRO A 198 -3.18 -32.74 -3.50
N GLY A 199 -2.15 -32.35 -4.25
CA GLY A 199 -0.95 -31.76 -3.71
C GLY A 199 -1.22 -30.36 -3.10
N ALA A 200 -0.30 -29.85 -2.29
CA ALA A 200 -0.46 -28.50 -1.69
C ALA A 200 -0.56 -27.38 -2.75
N GLU A 201 0.02 -27.57 -3.92
CA GLU A 201 -0.06 -26.64 -5.04
C GLU A 201 -1.43 -26.67 -5.72
N ASP A 202 -2.09 -27.81 -5.77
CA ASP A 202 -3.45 -27.97 -6.31
C ASP A 202 -4.52 -27.31 -5.41
N LEU A 203 -4.13 -26.92 -4.21
CA LEU A 203 -4.96 -26.18 -3.25
C LEU A 203 -4.67 -24.66 -3.27
N ALA A 204 -3.74 -24.22 -4.09
CA ALA A 204 -3.36 -22.81 -4.17
C ALA A 204 -4.24 -22.04 -5.15
N PHE A 205 -4.96 -21.03 -4.68
CA PHE A 205 -5.81 -20.19 -5.53
C PHE A 205 -5.04 -19.26 -6.50
N ASN A 206 -3.74 -19.13 -6.32
CA ASN A 206 -2.85 -18.41 -7.25
C ASN A 206 -2.13 -19.34 -8.25
N SER A 207 -2.47 -20.63 -8.26
CA SER A 207 -1.94 -21.67 -9.12
C SER A 207 -3.07 -22.60 -9.60
N THR A 208 -2.85 -23.89 -9.62
CA THR A 208 -3.78 -24.93 -10.12
C THR A 208 -5.09 -25.03 -9.35
N GLY A 209 -5.10 -24.66 -8.07
CA GLY A 209 -6.30 -24.60 -7.23
C GLY A 209 -7.22 -23.40 -7.48
N ALA A 210 -6.88 -22.51 -8.43
CA ALA A 210 -7.66 -21.33 -8.71
C ALA A 210 -9.06 -21.65 -9.26
N CYS A 211 -10.06 -20.87 -8.86
CA CYS A 211 -11.36 -20.88 -9.51
C CYS A 211 -11.22 -20.49 -10.99
N PRO A 212 -11.69 -21.31 -11.94
CA PRO A 212 -11.50 -21.04 -13.37
C PRO A 212 -12.20 -19.78 -13.83
N THR A 213 -13.33 -19.40 -13.21
CA THR A 213 -14.14 -18.23 -13.58
C THR A 213 -13.48 -16.91 -13.21
N CYS A 214 -12.97 -16.81 -11.99
CA CYS A 214 -12.33 -15.57 -11.52
C CYS A 214 -10.78 -15.63 -11.57
N GLY A 215 -10.20 -16.75 -11.97
CA GLY A 215 -8.74 -16.94 -12.00
C GLY A 215 -8.07 -16.73 -10.63
N GLY A 216 -8.77 -17.06 -9.53
CA GLY A 216 -8.25 -16.91 -8.17
C GLY A 216 -8.34 -15.50 -7.59
N THR A 217 -9.07 -14.57 -8.21
CA THR A 217 -9.29 -13.22 -7.66
C THR A 217 -10.41 -13.16 -6.62
N GLY A 218 -11.35 -14.12 -6.66
CA GLY A 218 -12.54 -14.16 -5.81
C GLY A 218 -13.66 -13.22 -6.27
N VAL A 219 -13.35 -12.27 -7.16
CA VAL A 219 -14.28 -11.27 -7.65
C VAL A 219 -14.38 -11.32 -9.18
N VAL A 220 -15.52 -10.91 -9.70
CA VAL A 220 -15.73 -10.72 -11.14
C VAL A 220 -16.29 -9.32 -11.39
N ARG A 221 -15.85 -8.75 -12.49
CA ARG A 221 -16.39 -7.48 -12.99
C ARG A 221 -17.49 -7.78 -13.98
N ARG A 222 -18.67 -7.24 -13.73
CA ARG A 222 -19.83 -7.35 -14.61
C ARG A 222 -20.26 -5.98 -15.05
N VAL A 223 -20.83 -5.91 -16.23
CA VAL A 223 -21.42 -4.67 -16.72
C VAL A 223 -22.66 -4.36 -15.88
N ASN A 224 -22.74 -3.13 -15.40
CA ASN A 224 -23.89 -2.63 -14.66
C ASN A 224 -24.89 -2.01 -15.65
N GLU A 225 -25.95 -2.72 -15.97
CA GLU A 225 -26.97 -2.28 -16.93
C GLU A 225 -27.62 -0.95 -16.52
N ALA A 226 -27.86 -0.74 -15.22
CA ALA A 226 -28.39 0.53 -14.73
C ALA A 226 -27.46 1.72 -14.97
N ALA A 227 -26.14 1.48 -15.01
CA ALA A 227 -25.16 2.52 -15.33
C ALA A 227 -25.03 2.78 -16.85
N LEU A 228 -25.54 1.88 -17.69
CA LEU A 228 -25.55 2.08 -19.14
C LEU A 228 -26.64 3.07 -19.54
N VAL A 229 -27.78 3.06 -18.84
CA VAL A 229 -28.93 3.92 -19.08
C VAL A 229 -29.42 4.48 -17.73
N PRO A 230 -28.76 5.50 -17.18
CA PRO A 230 -29.10 6.04 -15.86
C PRO A 230 -30.33 6.94 -15.89
N ASP A 231 -30.70 7.46 -17.04
CA ASP A 231 -31.90 8.29 -17.24
C ASP A 231 -32.77 7.72 -18.34
N GLU A 232 -33.79 6.98 -17.96
CA GLU A 232 -34.77 6.40 -18.89
C GLU A 232 -35.79 7.41 -19.44
N SER A 233 -35.78 8.65 -18.96
CA SER A 233 -36.71 9.70 -19.42
C SER A 233 -36.31 10.33 -20.75
N ILE A 234 -35.05 10.15 -21.17
CA ILE A 234 -34.51 10.65 -22.43
C ILE A 234 -34.47 9.56 -23.50
N SER A 235 -34.39 9.98 -24.77
CA SER A 235 -34.34 9.05 -25.90
C SER A 235 -32.91 8.55 -26.18
N ILE A 236 -32.78 7.47 -26.93
CA ILE A 236 -31.47 7.00 -27.44
C ILE A 236 -30.80 8.09 -28.29
N ASP A 237 -31.56 8.81 -29.09
CA ASP A 237 -31.05 9.91 -29.93
C ASP A 237 -30.51 11.06 -29.05
N ASP A 238 -31.11 11.31 -27.91
CA ASP A 238 -30.66 12.33 -26.93
C ASP A 238 -29.54 11.81 -26.03
N GLY A 239 -29.18 10.53 -26.11
CA GLY A 239 -28.03 9.98 -25.41
C GLY A 239 -28.33 9.11 -24.18
N ALA A 240 -29.53 8.53 -24.05
CA ALA A 240 -29.89 7.61 -23.00
C ALA A 240 -28.83 6.51 -22.77
N VAL A 241 -28.27 5.94 -23.83
CA VAL A 241 -27.26 4.91 -23.75
C VAL A 241 -25.85 5.53 -23.69
N LEU A 242 -25.37 5.77 -22.50
CA LEU A 242 -24.12 6.48 -22.24
C LEU A 242 -22.85 5.86 -22.88
N PRO A 243 -22.66 4.52 -22.94
CA PRO A 243 -21.48 3.92 -23.58
C PRO A 243 -21.32 4.29 -25.04
N TRP A 244 -22.41 4.45 -25.79
CA TRP A 244 -22.34 4.78 -27.23
C TRP A 244 -21.81 6.20 -27.49
N GLY A 245 -22.01 7.12 -26.54
CA GLY A 245 -21.46 8.48 -26.64
C GLY A 245 -20.05 8.63 -26.08
N SER A 246 -19.68 7.83 -25.07
CA SER A 246 -18.43 7.99 -24.31
C SER A 246 -17.32 7.00 -24.67
N LEU A 247 -17.66 5.78 -25.10
CA LEU A 247 -16.71 4.70 -25.42
C LEU A 247 -16.68 4.36 -26.89
N MET A 248 -17.71 4.75 -27.65
CA MET A 248 -17.88 4.46 -29.07
C MET A 248 -18.40 5.70 -29.80
N TRP A 249 -18.53 5.58 -31.10
CA TRP A 249 -19.03 6.68 -31.92
C TRP A 249 -20.56 6.81 -31.83
N ASP A 250 -21.04 8.02 -31.80
CA ASP A 250 -22.47 8.41 -31.78
C ASP A 250 -23.29 7.75 -32.91
N LEU A 251 -22.60 7.23 -33.91
CA LEU A 251 -23.14 6.46 -35.00
C LEU A 251 -23.93 5.21 -34.58
N MET A 252 -23.59 4.63 -33.40
CA MET A 252 -24.25 3.41 -32.90
C MET A 252 -25.76 3.61 -32.69
N LYS A 253 -26.22 4.83 -32.41
CA LYS A 253 -27.65 5.18 -32.32
C LYS A 253 -28.41 4.88 -33.62
N GLN A 254 -27.82 5.28 -34.73
CA GLN A 254 -28.41 5.03 -36.06
C GLN A 254 -28.39 3.54 -36.43
N VAL A 255 -27.33 2.84 -36.08
CA VAL A 255 -27.24 1.38 -36.28
C VAL A 255 -28.29 0.66 -35.43
N CYS A 256 -28.54 1.13 -34.20
CA CYS A 256 -29.58 0.62 -33.33
C CYS A 256 -30.99 0.79 -33.94
N GLY A 257 -31.26 1.95 -34.54
CA GLY A 257 -32.49 2.15 -35.32
C GLY A 257 -32.66 1.15 -36.46
N ALA A 258 -31.56 0.83 -37.14
CA ALA A 258 -31.56 -0.20 -38.21
C ALA A 258 -31.72 -1.65 -37.69
N MET A 259 -31.57 -1.87 -36.38
CA MET A 259 -31.90 -3.12 -35.68
C MET A 259 -33.42 -3.22 -35.35
N GLY A 260 -34.18 -2.18 -35.60
CA GLY A 260 -35.64 -2.15 -35.38
C GLY A 260 -36.04 -1.51 -34.04
N VAL A 261 -35.15 -0.77 -33.37
CA VAL A 261 -35.41 -0.07 -32.11
C VAL A 261 -35.83 1.37 -32.38
N ARG A 262 -36.86 1.87 -31.71
CA ARG A 262 -37.33 3.27 -31.78
C ARG A 262 -36.38 4.18 -30.98
N THR A 263 -35.48 4.85 -31.67
CA THR A 263 -34.41 5.64 -31.01
C THR A 263 -34.86 7.03 -30.56
N ASN A 264 -36.02 7.50 -31.02
CA ASN A 264 -36.54 8.85 -30.85
C ASN A 264 -37.60 8.98 -29.70
N VAL A 265 -37.87 7.89 -28.99
CA VAL A 265 -38.81 7.88 -27.82
C VAL A 265 -38.04 7.73 -26.52
N PRO A 266 -38.56 8.19 -25.37
CA PRO A 266 -37.96 7.93 -24.09
C PRO A 266 -37.63 6.45 -23.89
N PHE A 267 -36.49 6.14 -23.31
CA PHE A 267 -36.03 4.75 -23.15
C PHE A 267 -37.03 3.90 -22.37
N ARG A 268 -37.72 4.46 -21.39
CA ARG A 268 -38.77 3.80 -20.62
C ARG A 268 -39.98 3.36 -21.46
N GLU A 269 -40.19 3.95 -22.65
CA GLU A 269 -41.31 3.62 -23.57
C GLU A 269 -40.94 2.55 -24.61
N LEU A 270 -39.70 2.09 -24.59
CA LEU A 270 -39.27 0.96 -25.40
C LEU A 270 -39.92 -0.33 -24.90
N THR A 271 -40.27 -1.20 -25.80
CA THR A 271 -40.74 -2.55 -25.47
C THR A 271 -39.61 -3.40 -24.92
N ASP A 272 -39.95 -4.47 -24.22
CA ASP A 272 -38.93 -5.40 -23.66
C ASP A 272 -38.04 -5.97 -24.77
N ALA A 273 -38.60 -6.25 -25.98
CA ALA A 273 -37.82 -6.72 -27.10
C ALA A 273 -36.84 -5.65 -27.66
N GLU A 274 -37.22 -4.39 -27.67
CA GLU A 274 -36.36 -3.28 -28.05
C GLU A 274 -35.25 -3.05 -27.01
N ARG A 275 -35.56 -3.14 -25.74
CA ARG A 275 -34.59 -3.06 -24.63
C ARG A 275 -33.59 -4.22 -24.70
N ASP A 276 -34.06 -5.43 -24.98
CA ASP A 276 -33.18 -6.60 -25.13
C ASP A 276 -32.23 -6.42 -26.33
N ILE A 277 -32.67 -5.86 -27.44
CA ILE A 277 -31.78 -5.51 -28.54
C ILE A 277 -30.69 -4.51 -28.07
N VAL A 278 -31.03 -3.49 -27.27
CA VAL A 278 -30.07 -2.50 -26.77
C VAL A 278 -29.03 -3.13 -25.87
N PHE A 279 -29.41 -4.03 -24.98
CA PHE A 279 -28.50 -4.62 -24.00
C PHE A 279 -27.82 -5.90 -24.51
N ASN A 280 -28.52 -6.78 -25.24
CA ASN A 280 -28.09 -8.13 -25.59
C ASN A 280 -28.10 -8.44 -27.09
N GLY A 281 -28.59 -7.52 -27.95
CA GLY A 281 -28.76 -7.76 -29.39
C GLY A 281 -27.48 -8.27 -30.06
N PRO A 282 -27.61 -9.13 -31.08
CA PRO A 282 -26.47 -9.76 -31.76
C PRO A 282 -25.62 -8.74 -32.53
N ALA A 283 -24.33 -9.04 -32.69
CA ALA A 283 -23.44 -8.24 -33.52
C ALA A 283 -23.70 -8.49 -34.99
N GLU A 284 -24.58 -7.69 -35.58
CA GLU A 284 -24.95 -7.76 -36.97
C GLU A 284 -24.43 -6.57 -37.76
N LYS A 285 -24.03 -6.80 -39.04
CA LYS A 285 -23.64 -5.74 -39.93
C LYS A 285 -24.88 -5.12 -40.57
N LYS A 286 -25.09 -3.83 -40.35
CA LYS A 286 -26.22 -3.08 -40.90
C LYS A 286 -25.72 -2.02 -41.87
N HIS A 287 -26.47 -1.84 -42.96
CA HIS A 287 -26.27 -0.76 -43.91
C HIS A 287 -27.04 0.46 -43.41
N ILE A 288 -26.35 1.59 -43.25
CA ILE A 288 -26.94 2.83 -42.74
C ILE A 288 -26.58 4.02 -43.60
N LEU A 289 -27.52 4.95 -43.72
CA LEU A 289 -27.29 6.26 -44.34
C LEU A 289 -26.82 7.24 -43.25
N TYR A 290 -25.52 7.49 -43.20
CA TYR A 290 -24.93 8.38 -42.20
C TYR A 290 -25.01 9.84 -42.65
N LYS A 291 -25.62 10.70 -41.80
CA LYS A 291 -25.58 12.15 -41.94
C LYS A 291 -24.52 12.73 -41.04
N ALA A 292 -23.50 13.38 -41.60
CA ALA A 292 -22.45 14.03 -40.81
C ALA A 292 -23.00 15.22 -40.00
N LYS A 293 -22.53 15.41 -38.76
CA LYS A 293 -22.93 16.52 -37.88
C LYS A 293 -22.61 17.92 -38.44
N LYS A 294 -21.67 18.00 -39.37
CA LYS A 294 -21.29 19.23 -40.09
C LYS A 294 -21.28 18.94 -41.58
N GLY A 295 -22.36 19.29 -42.29
CA GLY A 295 -22.48 19.19 -43.72
C GLY A 295 -23.80 18.54 -44.17
N GLU A 296 -24.18 18.75 -45.41
CA GLU A 296 -25.38 18.16 -46.03
C GLU A 296 -25.09 16.81 -46.73
N ASN A 297 -23.86 16.30 -46.60
CA ASN A 297 -23.46 15.07 -47.26
C ASN A 297 -23.91 13.83 -46.48
N PHE A 298 -24.58 12.90 -47.22
CA PHE A 298 -24.90 11.57 -46.74
C PHE A 298 -23.81 10.61 -47.22
N ALA A 299 -23.36 9.71 -46.36
CA ALA A 299 -22.49 8.60 -46.72
C ALA A 299 -23.18 7.28 -46.41
N GLU A 300 -23.13 6.34 -47.34
CA GLU A 300 -23.57 4.98 -47.12
C GLU A 300 -22.44 4.23 -46.39
N LEU A 301 -22.75 3.66 -45.24
CA LEU A 301 -21.78 2.94 -44.40
C LEU A 301 -22.36 1.60 -43.97
N ASP A 302 -21.52 0.57 -44.10
CA ASP A 302 -21.78 -0.72 -43.49
C ASP A 302 -21.14 -0.74 -42.09
N PHE A 303 -21.92 -0.81 -41.03
CA PHE A 303 -21.43 -0.79 -39.67
C PHE A 303 -21.98 -1.96 -38.84
N THR A 304 -21.11 -2.56 -38.02
CA THR A 304 -21.50 -3.66 -37.13
C THR A 304 -22.16 -3.10 -35.89
N TYR A 305 -23.35 -3.57 -35.57
CA TYR A 305 -24.04 -3.27 -34.34
C TYR A 305 -23.29 -3.85 -33.15
N TYR A 306 -23.06 -3.04 -32.17
CA TYR A 306 -22.58 -3.47 -30.85
C TYR A 306 -23.54 -2.97 -29.77
N ASN A 307 -24.23 -3.89 -29.11
CA ASN A 307 -25.10 -3.58 -27.99
C ASN A 307 -24.34 -2.86 -26.85
N ALA A 308 -25.07 -2.26 -25.90
CA ALA A 308 -24.48 -1.44 -24.86
C ALA A 308 -23.50 -2.23 -23.97
N VAL A 309 -23.83 -3.47 -23.61
CA VAL A 309 -22.99 -4.37 -22.81
C VAL A 309 -21.69 -4.69 -23.55
N ARG A 310 -21.80 -5.15 -24.80
CA ARG A 310 -20.63 -5.50 -25.61
C ARG A 310 -19.72 -4.32 -25.95
N THR A 311 -20.29 -3.11 -25.99
CA THR A 311 -19.51 -1.87 -26.14
C THR A 311 -18.59 -1.66 -24.94
N VAL A 312 -19.07 -1.90 -23.72
CA VAL A 312 -18.27 -1.82 -22.50
C VAL A 312 -17.23 -2.94 -22.44
N GLU A 313 -17.61 -4.18 -22.72
CA GLU A 313 -16.70 -5.33 -22.74
C GLU A 313 -15.55 -5.16 -23.74
N ASN A 314 -15.86 -4.74 -24.97
CA ASN A 314 -14.86 -4.46 -26.01
C ASN A 314 -13.92 -3.32 -25.60
N SER A 315 -14.44 -2.31 -24.88
CA SER A 315 -13.65 -1.19 -24.40
C SER A 315 -12.75 -1.61 -23.24
N LEU A 316 -13.23 -2.50 -22.38
CA LEU A 316 -12.45 -3.09 -21.29
C LEU A 316 -11.30 -3.95 -21.82
N ALA A 317 -11.58 -4.80 -22.82
CA ALA A 317 -10.57 -5.64 -23.47
C ALA A 317 -9.46 -4.83 -24.18
N LYS A 318 -9.78 -3.62 -24.64
CA LYS A 318 -8.85 -2.71 -25.32
C LYS A 318 -8.13 -1.75 -24.38
N ALA A 319 -8.58 -1.62 -23.13
CA ALA A 319 -8.00 -0.69 -22.16
C ALA A 319 -6.62 -1.20 -21.72
N LYS A 320 -5.55 -0.54 -22.17
CA LYS A 320 -4.15 -0.89 -21.84
C LYS A 320 -3.55 0.02 -20.76
N ASP A 321 -4.17 1.17 -20.51
CA ASP A 321 -3.72 2.17 -19.58
C ASP A 321 -4.77 2.46 -18.50
N GLU A 322 -4.34 3.11 -17.42
CA GLU A 322 -5.20 3.46 -16.28
C GLU A 322 -6.33 4.42 -16.70
N LYS A 323 -6.07 5.32 -17.65
CA LYS A 323 -7.06 6.26 -18.17
C LYS A 323 -8.17 5.53 -18.93
N GLY A 324 -7.82 4.54 -19.73
CA GLY A 324 -8.78 3.66 -20.41
C GLY A 324 -9.62 2.88 -19.41
N LEU A 325 -8.98 2.27 -18.40
CA LEU A 325 -9.67 1.55 -17.34
C LEU A 325 -10.65 2.44 -16.57
N ARG A 326 -10.26 3.65 -16.17
CA ARG A 326 -11.15 4.61 -15.49
C ARG A 326 -12.36 5.00 -16.30
N ARG A 327 -12.23 5.11 -17.63
CA ARG A 327 -13.37 5.42 -18.53
C ARG A 327 -14.40 4.31 -18.55
N VAL A 328 -13.98 3.07 -18.44
CA VAL A 328 -14.86 1.89 -18.46
C VAL A 328 -15.41 1.56 -17.08
N ALA A 329 -14.64 1.80 -16.02
CA ALA A 329 -14.95 1.44 -14.64
C ALA A 329 -16.32 1.93 -14.17
N LYS A 330 -16.77 3.09 -14.61
CA LYS A 330 -18.08 3.65 -14.26
C LYS A 330 -19.28 2.82 -14.75
N TYR A 331 -19.06 1.90 -15.67
CA TYR A 331 -20.08 1.00 -16.21
C TYR A 331 -19.96 -0.43 -15.66
N LEU A 332 -19.03 -0.66 -14.73
CA LEU A 332 -18.77 -1.97 -14.15
C LEU A 332 -19.15 -1.98 -12.67
N THR A 333 -19.69 -3.10 -12.24
CA THR A 333 -19.77 -3.45 -10.81
C THR A 333 -18.84 -4.60 -10.54
N GLU A 334 -18.15 -4.54 -9.41
CA GLU A 334 -17.37 -5.63 -8.86
C GLU A 334 -18.20 -6.38 -7.83
N GLY A 335 -18.25 -7.69 -7.92
CA GLY A 335 -18.96 -8.52 -6.97
C GLY A 335 -18.28 -9.87 -6.78
N PRO A 336 -18.67 -10.64 -5.75
CA PRO A 336 -18.13 -11.98 -5.54
C PRO A 336 -18.37 -12.86 -6.76
N CYS A 337 -17.39 -13.71 -7.05
CA CYS A 337 -17.49 -14.67 -8.16
C CYS A 337 -18.64 -15.65 -7.89
N PRO A 338 -19.57 -15.88 -8.83
CA PRO A 338 -20.74 -16.75 -8.63
C PRO A 338 -20.36 -18.21 -8.38
N ASP A 339 -19.25 -18.70 -8.95
CA ASP A 339 -18.86 -20.10 -8.88
C ASP A 339 -18.12 -20.45 -7.58
N CYS A 340 -17.27 -19.54 -7.11
CA CYS A 340 -16.53 -19.74 -5.87
C CYS A 340 -17.07 -18.95 -4.68
N ALA A 341 -18.08 -18.09 -4.87
CA ALA A 341 -18.67 -17.23 -3.84
C ALA A 341 -17.62 -16.40 -3.08
N GLY A 342 -16.56 -15.93 -3.78
CA GLY A 342 -15.47 -15.15 -3.18
C GLY A 342 -14.29 -15.94 -2.66
N THR A 343 -14.40 -17.26 -2.47
CA THR A 343 -13.35 -18.10 -1.87
C THR A 343 -12.07 -18.25 -2.70
N ARG A 344 -12.06 -17.78 -3.97
CA ARG A 344 -10.93 -17.85 -4.90
C ARG A 344 -10.57 -19.25 -5.38
N LEU A 345 -11.05 -20.31 -4.68
CA LEU A 345 -10.70 -21.71 -4.88
C LEU A 345 -11.63 -22.41 -5.88
N SER A 346 -11.06 -23.31 -6.66
CA SER A 346 -11.83 -24.24 -7.51
C SER A 346 -12.70 -25.18 -6.67
N LEU A 347 -13.68 -25.82 -7.29
CA LEU A 347 -14.52 -26.81 -6.60
C LEU A 347 -13.66 -27.96 -6.06
N ALA A 348 -12.66 -28.42 -6.83
CA ALA A 348 -11.76 -29.49 -6.41
C ALA A 348 -10.93 -29.10 -5.16
N ALA A 349 -10.40 -27.88 -5.13
CA ALA A 349 -9.61 -27.37 -4.00
C ALA A 349 -10.45 -27.17 -2.72
N ARG A 350 -11.78 -27.09 -2.82
CA ARG A 350 -12.72 -27.00 -1.68
C ARG A 350 -13.24 -28.35 -1.19
N GLN A 351 -12.81 -29.48 -1.80
CA GLN A 351 -13.29 -30.80 -1.41
C GLN A 351 -12.57 -31.41 -0.20
N PRO A 352 -11.23 -31.28 -0.02
CA PRO A 352 -10.57 -31.85 1.15
C PRO A 352 -11.13 -31.29 2.47
N ILE A 353 -11.31 -32.15 3.47
CA ILE A 353 -11.91 -31.79 4.75
C ILE A 353 -10.99 -32.21 5.90
N VAL A 354 -10.69 -31.26 6.79
CA VAL A 354 -9.99 -31.46 8.07
C VAL A 354 -10.92 -31.02 9.19
N ARG A 355 -11.18 -31.91 10.16
CA ARG A 355 -12.11 -31.60 11.28
C ARG A 355 -13.44 -31.01 10.80
N CYS A 356 -14.04 -31.59 9.77
CA CYS A 356 -15.36 -31.25 9.21
C CYS A 356 -15.42 -29.87 8.48
N ILE A 357 -14.32 -29.19 8.24
CA ILE A 357 -14.28 -27.97 7.44
C ILE A 357 -13.32 -28.10 6.26
N ASN A 358 -13.60 -27.36 5.20
CA ASN A 358 -12.74 -27.31 4.02
C ASN A 358 -11.77 -26.12 4.09
N LEU A 359 -10.84 -26.04 3.12
CA LEU A 359 -9.82 -24.99 3.09
C LEU A 359 -10.43 -23.57 2.98
N ALA A 360 -11.52 -23.38 2.23
CA ALA A 360 -12.17 -22.09 2.13
C ALA A 360 -12.70 -21.63 3.50
N GLN A 361 -13.41 -22.50 4.20
CA GLN A 361 -13.90 -22.22 5.55
C GLN A 361 -12.76 -21.96 6.55
N ALA A 362 -11.64 -22.67 6.40
CA ALA A 362 -10.46 -22.42 7.24
C ALA A 362 -9.83 -21.07 6.98
N THR A 363 -9.82 -20.59 5.73
CA THR A 363 -9.29 -19.25 5.39
C THR A 363 -10.22 -18.11 5.77
N GLU A 364 -11.53 -18.35 5.90
CA GLU A 364 -12.51 -17.38 6.39
C GLU A 364 -12.37 -17.08 7.90
N MET A 365 -11.73 -17.99 8.66
CA MET A 365 -11.47 -17.77 10.08
C MET A 365 -10.54 -16.58 10.31
N THR A 366 -10.78 -15.87 11.39
CA THR A 366 -9.77 -14.95 11.92
C THR A 366 -8.53 -15.73 12.37
N LEU A 367 -7.41 -15.05 12.48
CA LEU A 367 -6.17 -15.69 12.92
C LEU A 367 -6.30 -16.34 14.32
N GLU A 368 -7.02 -15.68 15.23
CA GLU A 368 -7.31 -16.23 16.57
C GLU A 368 -8.13 -17.51 16.49
N GLU A 369 -9.19 -17.51 15.70
CA GLU A 369 -10.04 -18.69 15.48
C GLU A 369 -9.27 -19.84 14.80
N ALA A 370 -8.44 -19.49 13.79
CA ALA A 370 -7.62 -20.47 13.09
C ALA A 370 -6.62 -21.18 14.02
N VAL A 371 -5.94 -20.41 14.89
CA VAL A 371 -5.02 -20.98 15.89
C VAL A 371 -5.76 -21.90 16.86
N ALA A 372 -6.91 -21.47 17.37
CA ALA A 372 -7.72 -22.31 18.27
C ALA A 372 -8.23 -23.59 17.58
N TRP A 373 -8.60 -23.51 16.30
CA TRP A 373 -9.03 -24.66 15.52
C TRP A 373 -7.87 -25.64 15.23
N ILE A 374 -6.70 -25.12 14.85
CA ILE A 374 -5.50 -25.90 14.51
C ILE A 374 -4.99 -26.70 15.70
N ALA A 375 -5.02 -26.15 16.91
CA ALA A 375 -4.61 -26.83 18.13
C ALA A 375 -5.33 -28.18 18.35
N GLY A 376 -6.53 -28.33 17.82
CA GLY A 376 -7.28 -29.59 17.91
C GLY A 376 -7.07 -30.58 16.73
N VAL A 377 -6.29 -30.23 15.72
CA VAL A 377 -6.07 -31.06 14.52
C VAL A 377 -5.34 -32.36 14.85
N PRO A 378 -4.22 -32.37 15.60
CA PRO A 378 -3.52 -33.62 15.89
C PRO A 378 -4.41 -34.66 16.59
N ALA A 379 -5.21 -34.23 17.56
CA ALA A 379 -6.09 -35.14 18.32
C ALA A 379 -7.26 -35.71 17.49
N SER A 380 -7.54 -35.14 16.31
CA SER A 380 -8.61 -35.62 15.42
C SER A 380 -8.16 -36.67 14.41
N LEU A 381 -6.87 -37.00 14.40
CA LEU A 381 -6.24 -37.91 13.43
C LEU A 381 -5.82 -39.22 14.07
N PRO A 382 -5.59 -40.30 13.29
CA PRO A 382 -4.98 -41.51 13.77
C PRO A 382 -3.63 -41.25 14.46
N GLU A 383 -3.33 -42.05 15.52
CA GLU A 383 -2.14 -41.82 16.36
C GLU A 383 -0.83 -41.81 15.57
N GLU A 384 -0.74 -42.64 14.54
CA GLU A 384 0.41 -42.75 13.63
C GLU A 384 0.69 -41.44 12.84
N MET A 385 -0.31 -40.58 12.65
CA MET A 385 -0.19 -39.29 11.95
C MET A 385 0.13 -38.11 12.89
N HIS A 386 0.06 -38.31 14.21
CA HIS A 386 0.27 -37.24 15.18
C HIS A 386 1.62 -36.53 15.05
N PRO A 387 2.77 -37.18 14.79
CA PRO A 387 4.05 -36.49 14.67
C PRO A 387 4.08 -35.53 13.50
N MET A 388 3.54 -35.91 12.34
CA MET A 388 3.46 -35.04 11.17
C MET A 388 2.45 -33.91 11.40
N ALA A 389 1.28 -34.23 11.91
CA ALA A 389 0.25 -33.24 12.22
C ALA A 389 0.79 -32.18 13.19
N LYS A 390 1.48 -32.58 14.24
CA LYS A 390 2.11 -31.70 15.22
C LYS A 390 3.12 -30.77 14.55
N SER A 391 4.01 -31.30 13.70
CA SER A 391 5.01 -30.51 12.99
C SER A 391 4.39 -29.43 12.08
N ILE A 392 3.31 -29.78 11.34
CA ILE A 392 2.60 -28.83 10.47
C ILE A 392 1.89 -27.76 11.31
N CYS A 393 1.23 -28.16 12.41
CA CYS A 393 0.55 -27.23 13.31
C CYS A 393 1.54 -26.27 13.99
N GLU A 394 2.66 -26.79 14.51
CA GLU A 394 3.71 -25.96 15.12
C GLU A 394 4.31 -24.93 14.14
N SER A 395 4.47 -25.31 12.86
CA SER A 395 4.91 -24.36 11.82
C SER A 395 3.91 -23.22 11.62
N PHE A 396 2.61 -23.51 11.62
CA PHE A 396 1.56 -22.49 11.56
C PHE A 396 1.57 -21.61 12.82
N GLU A 397 1.52 -22.25 14.00
CA GLU A 397 1.44 -21.56 15.30
C GLU A 397 2.64 -20.63 15.53
N SER A 398 3.85 -21.06 15.15
CA SER A 398 5.04 -20.22 15.31
C SER A 398 4.97 -18.91 14.50
N THR A 399 4.41 -18.96 13.29
CA THR A 399 4.17 -17.78 12.46
C THR A 399 2.99 -16.95 12.98
N ALA A 400 1.90 -17.62 13.38
CA ALA A 400 0.70 -16.98 13.89
C ALA A 400 0.95 -16.22 15.19
N ARG A 401 1.77 -16.74 16.10
CA ARG A 401 2.09 -16.12 17.39
C ARG A 401 2.61 -14.69 17.21
N ARG A 402 3.53 -14.46 16.30
CA ARG A 402 4.09 -13.12 16.04
C ARG A 402 3.05 -12.16 15.50
N LEU A 403 2.17 -12.65 14.65
CA LEU A 403 1.07 -11.83 14.13
C LEU A 403 0.05 -11.47 15.22
N LEU A 404 -0.21 -12.41 16.14
CA LEU A 404 -1.06 -12.16 17.31
C LEU A 404 -0.45 -11.12 18.25
N GLU A 405 0.84 -11.21 18.57
CA GLU A 405 1.60 -10.24 19.36
C GLU A 405 1.57 -8.85 18.74
N LEU A 406 1.61 -8.77 17.40
CA LEU A 406 1.47 -7.52 16.65
C LEU A 406 -0.01 -7.05 16.53
N GLY A 407 -0.96 -7.71 17.18
CA GLY A 407 -2.36 -7.32 17.21
C GLY A 407 -3.10 -7.51 15.90
N LEU A 408 -2.77 -8.55 15.11
CA LEU A 408 -3.43 -8.88 13.84
C LEU A 408 -4.40 -10.07 13.97
N GLY A 409 -4.72 -10.49 15.18
CA GLY A 409 -5.56 -11.66 15.46
C GLY A 409 -6.97 -11.62 14.87
N TYR A 410 -7.51 -10.43 14.69
CA TYR A 410 -8.85 -10.19 14.13
C TYR A 410 -8.94 -10.32 12.60
N LEU A 411 -7.82 -10.40 11.89
CA LEU A 411 -7.83 -10.52 10.43
C LEU A 411 -8.14 -11.95 10.01
N SER A 412 -9.08 -12.12 9.08
CA SER A 412 -9.29 -13.42 8.42
C SER A 412 -8.19 -13.69 7.40
N LEU A 413 -7.84 -14.96 7.22
CA LEU A 413 -6.74 -15.36 6.34
C LEU A 413 -7.04 -15.05 4.86
N ASP A 414 -8.32 -15.06 4.47
CA ASP A 414 -8.79 -14.69 3.13
C ASP A 414 -8.88 -13.19 2.87
N ARG A 415 -8.68 -12.36 3.90
CA ARG A 415 -8.75 -10.90 3.78
C ARG A 415 -7.84 -10.41 2.67
N ALA A 416 -8.42 -9.70 1.68
CA ALA A 416 -7.65 -9.20 0.55
C ALA A 416 -6.53 -8.24 0.99
N GLY A 417 -5.29 -8.51 0.58
CA GLY A 417 -4.12 -7.72 0.98
C GLY A 417 -4.22 -6.23 0.62
N ALA A 418 -4.91 -5.92 -0.48
CA ALA A 418 -5.16 -4.53 -0.90
C ALA A 418 -6.08 -3.76 0.08
N THR A 419 -6.91 -4.46 0.87
CA THR A 419 -7.81 -3.86 1.86
C THR A 419 -7.16 -3.67 3.23
N LEU A 420 -5.95 -4.19 3.43
CA LEU A 420 -5.18 -3.98 4.65
C LEU A 420 -4.70 -2.51 4.73
N SER A 421 -4.79 -1.93 5.91
CA SER A 421 -4.19 -0.63 6.18
C SER A 421 -2.66 -0.66 6.03
N THR A 422 -2.04 0.51 5.89
CA THR A 422 -0.57 0.62 5.80
C THR A 422 0.12 -0.02 7.01
N GLY A 423 -0.36 0.24 8.23
CA GLY A 423 0.20 -0.34 9.44
C GLY A 423 0.00 -1.86 9.54
N GLU A 424 -1.15 -2.40 9.08
CA GLU A 424 -1.35 -3.86 9.02
C GLU A 424 -0.37 -4.52 8.06
N ARG A 425 -0.19 -3.95 6.85
CA ARG A 425 0.79 -4.46 5.88
C ARG A 425 2.22 -4.43 6.41
N GLN A 426 2.60 -3.35 7.08
CA GLN A 426 3.93 -3.20 7.69
C GLN A 426 4.17 -4.27 8.78
N ARG A 427 3.18 -4.52 9.64
CA ARG A 427 3.26 -5.55 10.68
C ARG A 427 3.33 -6.97 10.12
N VAL A 428 2.59 -7.27 9.06
CA VAL A 428 2.72 -8.56 8.34
C VAL A 428 4.13 -8.73 7.79
N GLN A 429 4.70 -7.68 7.19
CA GLN A 429 6.06 -7.71 6.67
C GLN A 429 7.09 -7.91 7.79
N LEU A 430 6.92 -7.24 8.92
CA LEU A 430 7.76 -7.39 10.10
C LEU A 430 7.73 -8.83 10.64
N ALA A 431 6.54 -9.41 10.82
CA ALA A 431 6.40 -10.79 11.28
C ALA A 431 7.10 -11.80 10.36
N ARG A 432 7.09 -11.56 9.05
CA ARG A 432 7.82 -12.39 8.08
C ARG A 432 9.34 -12.27 8.23
N SER A 433 9.84 -11.07 8.52
CA SER A 433 11.29 -10.84 8.66
C SER A 433 11.88 -11.66 9.81
N VAL A 434 11.17 -11.78 10.93
CA VAL A 434 11.62 -12.58 12.10
C VAL A 434 11.62 -14.08 11.82
N ARG A 435 10.69 -14.55 11.00
CA ARG A 435 10.59 -15.99 10.68
C ARG A 435 11.85 -16.55 10.01
N ASN A 436 12.56 -15.73 9.23
CA ASN A 436 13.69 -16.19 8.41
C ASN A 436 14.94 -16.56 9.21
N ARG A 437 14.98 -16.32 10.53
CA ARG A 437 16.12 -16.61 11.43
C ARG A 437 17.49 -16.28 10.82
N THR A 438 17.54 -15.19 10.07
CA THR A 438 18.80 -14.67 9.56
C THR A 438 19.59 -14.08 10.70
N THR A 439 20.91 -14.20 10.66
CA THR A 439 21.84 -13.63 11.65
C THR A 439 22.80 -12.67 10.97
N GLY A 440 23.27 -11.65 11.67
CA GLY A 440 24.20 -10.66 11.15
C GLY A 440 23.58 -9.73 10.10
N VAL A 441 22.27 -9.43 10.21
CA VAL A 441 21.54 -8.53 9.33
C VAL A 441 21.21 -7.24 10.07
N LEU A 442 21.26 -6.13 9.38
CA LEU A 442 20.76 -4.84 9.83
C LEU A 442 19.30 -4.65 9.38
N TYR A 443 18.39 -4.59 10.31
CA TYR A 443 16.99 -4.24 10.06
C TYR A 443 16.80 -2.74 10.23
N VAL A 444 16.42 -2.05 9.16
CA VAL A 444 16.10 -0.62 9.17
C VAL A 444 14.59 -0.45 9.09
N MET A 445 13.97 0.13 10.12
CA MET A 445 12.52 0.28 10.25
C MET A 445 12.14 1.76 10.27
N ASP A 446 11.26 2.16 9.35
CA ASP A 446 10.79 3.53 9.26
C ASP A 446 9.37 3.65 9.82
N GLU A 447 9.23 4.34 10.95
CA GLU A 447 7.99 4.54 11.72
C GLU A 447 7.20 3.23 11.98
N PRO A 448 7.81 2.20 12.59
CA PRO A 448 7.15 0.91 12.81
C PRO A 448 5.96 1.00 13.77
N SER A 449 5.84 2.05 14.56
CA SER A 449 4.70 2.30 15.47
C SER A 449 3.46 2.85 14.77
N ILE A 450 3.53 3.24 13.50
CA ILE A 450 2.44 3.93 12.82
C ILE A 450 1.12 3.15 12.87
N GLY A 451 0.07 3.78 13.37
CA GLY A 451 -1.26 3.18 13.51
C GLY A 451 -1.37 2.10 14.59
N LEU A 452 -0.35 1.88 15.42
CA LEU A 452 -0.42 1.00 16.58
C LEU A 452 -1.19 1.64 17.73
N HIS A 453 -2.04 0.83 18.35
CA HIS A 453 -2.57 1.17 19.66
C HIS A 453 -1.49 0.96 20.74
N PRO A 454 -1.47 1.76 21.81
CA PRO A 454 -0.52 1.58 22.92
C PRO A 454 -0.36 0.15 23.43
N ALA A 455 -1.44 -0.61 23.48
CA ALA A 455 -1.44 -2.01 23.91
C ALA A 455 -0.65 -2.97 22.99
N ASN A 456 -0.32 -2.56 21.76
CA ASN A 456 0.42 -3.39 20.82
C ASN A 456 1.90 -3.00 20.69
N ILE A 457 2.34 -1.96 21.43
CA ILE A 457 3.74 -1.51 21.38
C ILE A 457 4.66 -2.57 22.00
N ASP A 458 4.25 -3.20 23.09
CA ASP A 458 5.05 -4.24 23.74
C ASP A 458 5.29 -5.43 22.82
N GLY A 459 4.29 -5.84 22.03
CA GLY A 459 4.45 -6.87 21.02
C GLY A 459 5.43 -6.46 19.91
N LEU A 460 5.39 -5.21 19.46
CA LEU A 460 6.36 -4.68 18.48
C LEU A 460 7.79 -4.72 19.04
N LEU A 461 7.98 -4.25 20.26
CA LEU A 461 9.27 -4.27 20.95
C LEU A 461 9.77 -5.71 21.18
N GLY A 462 8.86 -6.64 21.52
CA GLY A 462 9.18 -8.05 21.64
C GLY A 462 9.76 -8.62 20.35
N VAL A 463 9.13 -8.33 19.21
CA VAL A 463 9.63 -8.74 17.88
C VAL A 463 11.01 -8.16 17.58
N MET A 464 11.26 -6.88 17.89
CA MET A 464 12.57 -6.26 17.68
C MET A 464 13.65 -6.90 18.58
N ARG A 465 13.33 -7.20 19.83
CA ARG A 465 14.25 -7.87 20.76
C ARG A 465 14.59 -9.30 20.35
N ASP A 466 13.62 -10.02 19.74
CA ASP A 466 13.89 -11.34 19.17
C ASP A 466 14.87 -11.26 17.99
N LEU A 467 14.74 -10.27 17.12
CA LEU A 467 15.71 -10.05 16.03
C LEU A 467 17.12 -9.84 16.59
N ILE A 468 17.24 -9.05 17.66
CA ILE A 468 18.53 -8.81 18.31
C ILE A 468 19.07 -10.09 18.98
N ALA A 469 18.20 -10.83 19.69
CA ALA A 469 18.56 -12.10 20.31
C ALA A 469 19.02 -13.15 19.29
N ASP A 470 18.52 -13.09 18.06
CA ASP A 470 18.97 -13.92 16.93
C ASP A 470 20.30 -13.40 16.30
N GLY A 471 20.96 -12.39 16.91
CA GLY A 471 22.26 -11.85 16.45
C GLY A 471 22.15 -10.86 15.29
N ASN A 472 21.10 -10.08 15.25
CA ASN A 472 20.90 -9.00 14.28
C ASN A 472 20.98 -7.63 14.93
N SER A 473 21.07 -6.58 14.12
CA SER A 473 21.01 -5.18 14.56
C SER A 473 19.70 -4.55 14.10
N VAL A 474 19.10 -3.71 14.92
CA VAL A 474 17.85 -3.03 14.58
C VAL A 474 18.03 -1.52 14.71
N VAL A 475 17.81 -0.81 13.61
CA VAL A 475 17.74 0.65 13.58
C VAL A 475 16.31 1.05 13.25
N MET A 476 15.70 1.85 14.11
CA MET A 476 14.33 2.35 13.89
C MET A 476 14.29 3.87 13.87
N VAL A 477 13.54 4.44 12.96
CA VAL A 477 13.11 5.84 12.98
C VAL A 477 11.72 5.87 13.61
N ASP A 478 11.56 6.58 14.72
CA ASP A 478 10.23 6.70 15.34
C ASP A 478 10.07 8.05 16.06
N HIS A 479 8.82 8.38 16.36
CA HIS A 479 8.44 9.61 17.10
C HIS A 479 7.76 9.30 18.44
N ASP A 480 7.39 8.04 18.69
CA ASP A 480 6.77 7.64 19.95
C ASP A 480 7.82 7.50 21.04
N THR A 481 7.74 8.38 22.06
CA THR A 481 8.68 8.38 23.19
C THR A 481 8.69 7.08 23.98
N ARG A 482 7.63 6.26 23.94
CA ARG A 482 7.59 4.95 24.60
C ARG A 482 8.51 3.96 23.89
N ILE A 483 8.53 4.01 22.56
CA ILE A 483 9.41 3.18 21.74
C ILE A 483 10.84 3.65 21.86
N LEU A 484 11.08 4.96 21.76
CA LEU A 484 12.42 5.54 21.91
C LEU A 484 13.04 5.25 23.29
N ARG A 485 12.23 5.23 24.35
CA ARG A 485 12.69 4.83 25.70
C ARG A 485 13.08 3.35 25.82
N ALA A 486 12.61 2.51 24.91
CA ALA A 486 12.95 1.09 24.90
C ALA A 486 14.19 0.78 24.06
N ALA A 487 14.75 1.77 23.36
CA ALA A 487 16.00 1.64 22.62
C ALA A 487 17.20 1.50 23.60
N ASP A 488 18.25 0.82 23.13
CA ASP A 488 19.52 0.71 23.85
C ASP A 488 20.38 1.94 23.59
N HIS A 489 20.31 2.49 22.34
CA HIS A 489 21.03 3.67 21.91
C HIS A 489 20.12 4.61 21.10
N LEU A 490 20.30 5.92 21.24
CA LEU A 490 19.59 6.95 20.49
C LEU A 490 20.56 7.79 19.67
N VAL A 491 20.09 8.18 18.48
CA VAL A 491 20.72 9.15 17.58
C VAL A 491 19.70 10.23 17.28
N GLU A 492 19.94 11.46 17.70
CA GLU A 492 19.02 12.57 17.46
C GLU A 492 19.49 13.45 16.31
N MET A 493 18.62 13.60 15.31
CA MET A 493 18.84 14.41 14.14
C MET A 493 18.10 15.75 14.22
N GLY A 494 18.78 16.83 13.88
CA GLY A 494 18.20 18.17 13.99
C GLY A 494 19.11 19.27 13.45
N PRO A 495 19.10 20.46 14.07
CA PRO A 495 18.13 20.88 15.12
C PRO A 495 16.74 21.17 14.56
N GLU A 496 16.62 21.54 13.30
CA GLU A 496 15.37 21.89 12.63
C GLU A 496 15.10 21.00 11.39
N ALA A 497 14.15 21.40 10.57
CA ALA A 497 13.78 20.71 9.34
C ALA A 497 14.48 21.29 8.09
N GLY A 498 14.56 20.48 7.02
CA GLY A 498 15.05 20.91 5.71
C GLY A 498 16.49 21.43 5.73
N ALA A 499 16.72 22.59 5.11
CA ALA A 499 18.06 23.17 5.02
C ALA A 499 18.68 23.57 6.38
N ARG A 500 17.90 23.71 7.45
CA ARG A 500 18.39 23.99 8.80
C ARG A 500 18.51 22.73 9.66
N GLY A 501 18.10 21.57 9.14
CA GLY A 501 18.29 20.26 9.74
C GLY A 501 19.55 19.56 9.27
N GLY A 502 19.55 18.23 9.34
CA GLY A 502 20.56 17.36 8.76
C GLY A 502 21.87 17.29 9.54
N ALA A 503 21.89 17.68 10.80
CA ALA A 503 23.02 17.54 11.70
C ALA A 503 22.73 16.52 12.83
N LEU A 504 23.77 15.94 13.40
CA LEU A 504 23.69 15.19 14.64
C LEU A 504 23.58 16.17 15.80
N VAL A 505 22.53 16.03 16.64
CA VAL A 505 22.30 16.88 17.81
C VAL A 505 22.82 16.19 19.07
N ALA A 506 22.41 14.95 19.29
CA ALA A 506 22.82 14.15 20.44
C ALA A 506 22.89 12.67 20.04
N GLN A 507 23.74 11.91 20.72
CA GLN A 507 23.79 10.44 20.62
C GLN A 507 24.26 9.82 21.92
N GLY A 508 23.79 8.62 22.22
CA GLY A 508 24.16 7.88 23.43
C GLY A 508 23.02 6.98 23.92
N SER A 509 23.12 6.50 25.14
CA SER A 509 22.02 5.82 25.81
C SER A 509 20.82 6.75 25.97
N VAL A 510 19.63 6.18 26.20
CA VAL A 510 18.40 6.96 26.44
C VAL A 510 18.57 7.96 27.59
N GLU A 511 19.32 7.58 28.64
CA GLU A 511 19.58 8.43 29.78
C GLU A 511 20.51 9.60 29.47
N GLU A 512 21.56 9.36 28.68
CA GLU A 512 22.49 10.40 28.22
C GLU A 512 21.76 11.43 27.36
N VAL A 513 20.99 10.99 26.36
CA VAL A 513 20.22 11.90 25.48
C VAL A 513 19.12 12.63 26.27
N ALA A 514 18.47 11.96 27.25
CA ALA A 514 17.44 12.60 28.07
C ALA A 514 17.99 13.74 28.97
N ASN A 515 19.28 13.69 29.32
CA ASN A 515 19.96 14.69 30.15
C ASN A 515 20.82 15.66 29.32
N ASP A 516 20.95 15.48 28.02
CA ASP A 516 21.72 16.37 27.17
C ASP A 516 20.98 17.70 26.98
N SER A 517 21.66 18.80 27.26
CA SER A 517 21.11 20.16 27.14
C SER A 517 20.80 20.60 25.71
N GLU A 518 21.47 20.03 24.72
CA GLU A 518 21.26 20.31 23.30
C GLU A 518 20.14 19.46 22.69
N SER A 519 19.75 18.36 23.37
CA SER A 519 18.71 17.45 22.90
C SER A 519 17.33 18.10 22.91
N ILE A 520 16.64 18.05 21.77
CA ILE A 520 15.26 18.51 21.61
C ILE A 520 14.27 17.46 22.14
N ILE A 521 14.58 16.18 21.95
CA ILE A 521 13.72 15.07 22.43
C ILE A 521 13.93 14.79 23.93
N GLY A 522 15.08 15.12 24.48
CA GLY A 522 15.47 14.84 25.88
C GLY A 522 14.42 15.26 26.90
N PRO A 523 13.89 16.50 26.87
CA PRO A 523 12.84 16.94 27.77
C PRO A 523 11.56 16.10 27.72
N TYR A 524 11.23 15.51 26.57
CA TYR A 524 10.07 14.62 26.40
C TYR A 524 10.40 13.19 26.89
N LEU A 525 11.62 12.74 26.73
CA LEU A 525 12.09 11.45 27.27
C LEU A 525 12.13 11.47 28.80
N SER A 526 12.63 12.54 29.41
CA SER A 526 12.66 12.71 30.87
C SER A 526 11.27 12.99 31.46
N GLY A 527 10.31 13.45 30.66
CA GLY A 527 8.98 13.90 31.10
C GLY A 527 8.96 15.32 31.64
N ALA A 528 10.06 16.07 31.53
CA ALA A 528 10.15 17.49 31.91
C ALA A 528 9.28 18.37 30.98
N ALA A 529 9.22 18.06 29.70
CA ALA A 529 8.30 18.68 28.75
C ALA A 529 7.05 17.81 28.54
N ARG A 530 5.91 18.48 28.43
CA ARG A 530 4.62 17.85 28.11
C ARG A 530 3.91 18.61 26.99
N ILE A 531 3.14 17.90 26.19
CA ILE A 531 2.24 18.52 25.21
C ILE A 531 1.21 19.34 25.97
N ALA A 532 1.04 20.61 25.60
CA ALA A 532 0.08 21.51 26.21
C ALA A 532 -1.35 20.96 26.04
N ALA A 533 -2.03 20.75 27.17
CA ALA A 533 -3.42 20.35 27.14
C ALA A 533 -4.30 21.53 26.72
N ARG A 534 -5.14 21.35 25.69
CA ARG A 534 -6.14 22.34 25.34
C ARG A 534 -7.29 22.35 26.34
N PRO A 535 -7.93 23.51 26.60
CA PRO A 535 -9.15 23.55 27.39
C PRO A 535 -10.21 22.64 26.78
N LYS A 536 -10.81 21.79 27.58
CA LYS A 536 -11.90 20.91 27.14
C LYS A 536 -13.22 21.67 27.27
N THR A 537 -14.09 21.52 26.30
CA THR A 537 -15.48 22.00 26.41
C THR A 537 -16.19 21.21 27.51
N PRO A 538 -16.88 21.86 28.47
CA PRO A 538 -17.69 21.15 29.45
C PRO A 538 -18.74 20.25 28.78
N ALA A 539 -19.03 19.10 29.39
CA ALA A 539 -20.00 18.13 28.84
C ALA A 539 -21.38 18.75 28.56
N GLU A 540 -21.79 19.68 29.40
CA GLU A 540 -23.06 20.41 29.29
C GLU A 540 -23.16 21.28 28.05
N GLN A 541 -22.04 21.79 27.54
CA GLN A 541 -21.93 22.66 26.38
C GLN A 541 -21.52 21.90 25.11
N MET A 542 -21.37 20.59 25.19
CA MET A 542 -20.84 19.79 24.08
C MET A 542 -21.69 19.94 22.80
N PHE A 543 -23.00 20.03 22.93
CA PHE A 543 -23.96 20.11 21.82
C PHE A 543 -24.54 21.50 21.57
N ASP A 544 -24.01 22.56 22.16
CA ASP A 544 -24.52 23.94 22.01
C ASP A 544 -24.57 24.42 20.54
N LEU A 545 -23.62 23.93 19.74
CA LEU A 545 -23.55 24.22 18.30
C LEU A 545 -24.35 23.23 17.43
N GLY A 546 -25.11 22.35 18.07
CA GLY A 546 -25.93 21.33 17.42
C GLY A 546 -25.22 19.97 17.33
N ARG A 547 -25.95 19.01 16.78
CA ARG A 547 -25.49 17.61 16.65
C ARG A 547 -25.66 17.07 15.23
N ILE A 548 -24.92 16.03 14.92
CA ILE A 548 -25.19 15.09 13.85
C ILE A 548 -25.68 13.82 14.53
N HIS A 549 -26.87 13.37 14.20
CA HIS A 549 -27.39 12.09 14.66
C HIS A 549 -27.18 11.03 13.58
N LEU A 550 -26.64 9.87 13.93
CA LEU A 550 -26.34 8.77 13.02
C LEU A 550 -26.78 7.45 13.61
N GLU A 551 -27.59 6.70 12.86
CA GLU A 551 -27.98 5.33 13.19
C GLU A 551 -27.53 4.35 12.11
N SER A 552 -27.07 3.16 12.53
CA SER A 552 -26.61 2.11 11.65
C SER A 552 -27.04 0.74 12.15
N SER A 553 -27.42 -0.15 11.23
CA SER A 553 -27.67 -1.58 11.50
C SER A 553 -26.38 -2.37 11.76
N GLY A 554 -25.22 -1.71 11.63
CA GLY A 554 -23.90 -2.33 11.76
C GLY A 554 -23.29 -2.72 10.41
N LEU A 555 -21.97 -2.79 10.40
CA LEU A 555 -21.19 -3.20 9.22
C LEU A 555 -19.86 -3.84 9.69
N HIS A 556 -19.48 -4.96 9.13
CA HIS A 556 -18.29 -5.73 9.53
C HIS A 556 -18.28 -6.03 11.04
N THR A 557 -17.27 -5.57 11.76
CA THR A 557 -17.14 -5.73 13.23
C THR A 557 -17.96 -4.72 14.03
N VAL A 558 -18.46 -3.65 13.38
CA VAL A 558 -19.27 -2.62 14.04
C VAL A 558 -20.68 -3.11 14.21
N LYS A 559 -21.10 -3.23 15.48
CA LYS A 559 -22.47 -3.64 15.84
C LYS A 559 -23.47 -2.51 15.55
N PRO A 560 -24.79 -2.80 15.52
CA PRO A 560 -25.81 -1.77 15.42
C PRO A 560 -25.64 -0.70 16.50
N PHE A 561 -25.77 0.57 16.13
CA PHE A 561 -25.58 1.70 17.04
C PHE A 561 -26.41 2.91 16.64
N ALA A 562 -26.65 3.80 17.62
CA ALA A 562 -27.10 5.16 17.43
C ALA A 562 -26.15 6.10 18.19
N ILE A 563 -25.65 7.16 17.54
CA ILE A 563 -24.67 8.08 18.12
C ILE A 563 -24.98 9.53 17.75
N ASP A 564 -24.82 10.42 18.74
CA ASP A 564 -24.84 11.86 18.55
C ASP A 564 -23.41 12.41 18.49
N ILE A 565 -23.07 13.10 17.41
CA ILE A 565 -21.77 13.70 17.17
C ILE A 565 -21.90 15.23 17.29
N PRO A 566 -21.20 15.91 18.22
CA PRO A 566 -21.32 17.35 18.41
C PRO A 566 -20.73 18.13 17.21
N LYS A 567 -21.38 19.21 16.81
CA LYS A 567 -20.88 20.12 15.78
C LYS A 567 -19.91 21.15 16.36
N GLY A 568 -18.99 21.65 15.51
CA GLY A 568 -18.02 22.67 15.88
C GLY A 568 -17.05 22.23 16.98
N ARG A 569 -16.77 20.93 17.08
CA ARG A 569 -15.85 20.32 18.04
C ARG A 569 -14.79 19.47 17.35
N LEU A 570 -13.63 19.36 17.97
CA LEU A 570 -12.63 18.35 17.60
C LEU A 570 -13.00 17.03 18.27
N ILE A 571 -13.26 16.02 17.46
CA ILE A 571 -13.71 14.70 17.91
C ILE A 571 -12.62 13.67 17.59
N ALA A 572 -12.23 12.91 18.60
CA ALA A 572 -11.30 11.79 18.45
C ALA A 572 -12.05 10.46 18.51
N VAL A 573 -11.85 9.62 17.48
CA VAL A 573 -12.32 8.23 17.46
C VAL A 573 -11.15 7.32 17.82
N THR A 574 -11.22 6.65 18.95
CA THR A 574 -10.13 5.83 19.51
C THR A 574 -10.54 4.36 19.62
N GLY A 575 -9.57 3.50 19.80
CA GLY A 575 -9.76 2.05 19.98
C GLY A 575 -8.60 1.24 19.40
N VAL A 576 -8.50 -0.02 19.78
CA VAL A 576 -7.49 -0.95 19.27
C VAL A 576 -7.61 -1.16 17.75
N SER A 577 -6.57 -1.71 17.12
CA SER A 577 -6.64 -2.09 15.71
C SER A 577 -7.79 -3.10 15.50
N GLY A 578 -8.53 -2.96 14.38
CA GLY A 578 -9.68 -3.82 14.10
C GLY A 578 -10.97 -3.53 14.87
N SER A 579 -10.99 -2.55 15.80
CA SER A 579 -12.21 -2.21 16.56
C SER A 579 -13.32 -1.51 15.76
N GLY A 580 -13.16 -1.33 14.45
CA GLY A 580 -14.17 -0.71 13.60
C GLY A 580 -14.07 0.80 13.42
N LYS A 581 -12.99 1.47 13.88
CA LYS A 581 -12.81 2.94 13.71
C LYS A 581 -12.94 3.39 12.26
N THR A 582 -12.27 2.70 11.36
CA THR A 582 -12.28 3.00 9.92
C THR A 582 -13.68 2.78 9.35
N THR A 583 -14.32 1.68 9.69
CA THR A 583 -15.70 1.36 9.28
C THR A 583 -16.69 2.41 9.75
N LEU A 584 -16.58 2.86 11.01
CA LEU A 584 -17.44 3.93 11.54
C LEU A 584 -17.28 5.24 10.78
N VAL A 585 -16.01 5.65 10.52
CA VAL A 585 -15.75 6.98 9.93
C VAL A 585 -15.83 6.95 8.40
N LEU A 586 -15.05 6.06 7.75
CA LEU A 586 -14.89 6.08 6.29
C LEU A 586 -16.01 5.37 5.55
N GLU A 587 -16.56 4.29 6.12
CA GLU A 587 -17.56 3.47 5.44
C GLU A 587 -18.99 3.81 5.87
N THR A 588 -19.18 4.45 7.04
CA THR A 588 -20.51 4.78 7.56
C THR A 588 -20.75 6.29 7.61
N LEU A 589 -20.00 7.06 8.42
CA LEU A 589 -20.28 8.49 8.66
C LEU A 589 -20.07 9.35 7.40
N ILE A 590 -18.93 9.24 6.73
CA ILE A 590 -18.61 10.08 5.56
C ILE A 590 -19.56 9.81 4.38
N PRO A 591 -19.84 8.55 4.00
CA PRO A 591 -20.80 8.25 2.95
C PRO A 591 -22.23 8.72 3.31
N ALA A 592 -22.63 8.55 4.57
CA ALA A 592 -23.95 9.03 5.05
C ALA A 592 -24.07 10.55 4.97
N LEU A 593 -23.05 11.30 5.42
CA LEU A 593 -23.01 12.76 5.31
C LEU A 593 -23.03 13.23 3.85
N THR A 594 -22.28 12.55 2.99
CA THR A 594 -22.23 12.86 1.57
C THR A 594 -23.59 12.63 0.91
N ALA A 595 -24.21 11.49 1.18
CA ALA A 595 -25.55 11.18 0.67
C ALA A 595 -26.59 12.19 1.15
N ALA A 596 -26.59 12.54 2.45
CA ALA A 596 -27.49 13.54 3.01
C ALA A 596 -27.29 14.93 2.39
N ALA A 597 -26.03 15.35 2.15
CA ALA A 597 -25.71 16.65 1.56
C ALA A 597 -26.05 16.73 0.06
N THR A 598 -26.02 15.61 -0.67
CA THR A 598 -26.25 15.56 -2.12
C THR A 598 -27.63 15.05 -2.50
N GLY A 599 -28.45 14.63 -1.53
CA GLY A 599 -29.78 14.04 -1.76
C GLY A 599 -29.72 12.63 -2.40
N GLN A 600 -28.59 11.93 -2.25
CA GLN A 600 -28.42 10.56 -2.73
C GLN A 600 -28.95 9.54 -1.71
N THR A 601 -29.15 8.30 -2.16
CA THR A 601 -29.55 7.19 -1.30
C THR A 601 -28.49 6.91 -0.25
N LEU A 602 -28.92 6.73 1.00
CA LEU A 602 -28.03 6.34 2.10
C LEU A 602 -27.41 4.97 1.85
N PRO A 603 -26.19 4.70 2.38
CA PRO A 603 -25.64 3.36 2.41
C PRO A 603 -26.61 2.37 3.07
N GLU A 604 -26.67 1.14 2.59
CA GLU A 604 -27.64 0.12 3.01
C GLU A 604 -27.66 -0.12 4.53
N HIS A 605 -26.50 -0.05 5.17
CA HIS A 605 -26.34 -0.25 6.62
C HIS A 605 -26.63 1.02 7.45
N VAL A 606 -26.89 2.17 6.83
CA VAL A 606 -27.24 3.42 7.53
C VAL A 606 -28.75 3.57 7.55
N THR A 607 -29.32 3.49 8.74
CA THR A 607 -30.78 3.53 8.94
C THR A 607 -31.33 4.95 9.06
N ALA A 608 -30.54 5.87 9.65
CA ALA A 608 -30.91 7.28 9.76
C ALA A 608 -29.68 8.18 9.86
N ILE A 609 -29.80 9.40 9.32
CA ILE A 609 -28.85 10.49 9.54
C ILE A 609 -29.56 11.83 9.61
N GLU A 610 -29.27 12.61 10.66
CA GLU A 610 -29.69 14.01 10.78
C GLU A 610 -28.43 14.89 10.86
N ALA A 611 -28.15 15.63 9.80
CA ALA A 611 -26.92 16.44 9.67
C ALA A 611 -27.22 17.86 9.17
N LYS A 612 -28.26 18.52 9.76
CA LYS A 612 -28.73 19.85 9.34
C LYS A 612 -27.57 20.85 9.32
N GLY A 613 -27.34 21.52 8.19
CA GLY A 613 -26.30 22.54 8.00
C GLY A 613 -24.94 21.97 7.56
N ILE A 614 -24.77 20.66 7.46
CA ILE A 614 -23.58 20.06 6.82
C ILE A 614 -23.81 20.02 5.32
N ARG A 615 -22.94 20.67 4.56
CA ARG A 615 -23.02 20.75 3.10
C ARG A 615 -22.04 19.82 2.39
N ARG A 616 -20.94 19.48 3.04
CA ARG A 616 -19.86 18.66 2.47
C ARG A 616 -19.09 17.95 3.57
N ALA A 617 -18.65 16.73 3.29
CA ALA A 617 -17.67 15.99 4.08
C ALA A 617 -16.37 15.91 3.29
N ASN A 618 -15.25 16.33 3.89
CA ASN A 618 -13.92 16.23 3.29
C ASN A 618 -13.13 15.15 4.01
N LEU A 619 -12.59 14.22 3.23
CA LEU A 619 -11.74 13.16 3.74
C LEU A 619 -10.26 13.52 3.53
N ILE A 620 -9.49 13.51 4.61
CA ILE A 620 -8.04 13.62 4.59
C ILE A 620 -7.48 12.30 5.12
N ASP A 621 -7.10 11.45 4.21
CA ASP A 621 -6.58 10.11 4.49
C ASP A 621 -5.06 10.01 4.25
N ALA A 622 -4.49 8.85 4.57
CA ALA A 622 -3.07 8.55 4.36
C ALA A 622 -2.73 8.09 2.93
N THR A 623 -3.67 8.13 1.98
CA THR A 623 -3.36 7.73 0.60
C THR A 623 -2.31 8.66 0.00
N PRO A 624 -1.34 8.14 -0.77
CA PRO A 624 -0.32 8.97 -1.40
C PRO A 624 -0.94 10.08 -2.24
N ILE A 625 -0.35 11.26 -2.19
CA ILE A 625 -0.71 12.38 -3.06
C ILE A 625 0.13 12.27 -4.33
N GLY A 626 -0.55 12.34 -5.48
CA GLY A 626 0.12 12.37 -6.78
C GLY A 626 0.90 11.09 -7.10
N ILE A 627 0.35 10.30 -8.00
CA ILE A 627 1.06 9.13 -8.57
C ILE A 627 2.07 9.61 -9.64
N ASN A 628 2.03 10.91 -9.99
CA ASN A 628 2.76 11.46 -11.12
C ASN A 628 3.85 12.42 -10.62
N VAL A 629 5.08 12.19 -11.03
CA VAL A 629 6.25 13.06 -10.83
C VAL A 629 6.05 14.53 -11.27
N ARG A 630 5.01 14.80 -12.06
CA ARG A 630 4.60 16.14 -12.48
C ARG A 630 3.80 16.91 -11.42
N SER A 631 3.37 16.25 -10.35
CA SER A 631 2.72 16.90 -9.21
C SER A 631 3.78 17.40 -8.24
N THR A 632 3.79 18.70 -7.96
CA THR A 632 4.70 19.33 -7.00
C THR A 632 3.91 19.95 -5.84
N VAL A 633 4.59 20.31 -4.76
CA VAL A 633 4.00 21.03 -3.61
C VAL A 633 3.23 22.25 -4.11
N ALA A 634 3.84 23.09 -4.96
CA ALA A 634 3.20 24.29 -5.50
C ALA A 634 1.97 24.01 -6.38
N THR A 635 1.97 22.90 -7.16
CA THR A 635 0.80 22.53 -7.96
C THR A 635 -0.32 21.99 -7.11
N TYR A 636 0.02 21.17 -6.11
CA TYR A 636 -0.98 20.52 -5.28
C TYR A 636 -1.74 21.49 -4.39
N CYS A 637 -1.05 22.46 -3.75
CA CYS A 637 -1.71 23.52 -3.00
C CYS A 637 -2.36 24.58 -3.91
N GLY A 638 -2.15 24.52 -5.23
CA GLY A 638 -2.69 25.46 -6.22
C GLY A 638 -2.04 26.85 -6.22
N ALA A 639 -0.89 27.04 -5.55
CA ALA A 639 -0.16 28.31 -5.55
C ALA A 639 0.50 28.58 -6.91
N LEU A 640 0.94 27.52 -7.62
CA LEU A 640 1.59 27.67 -8.92
C LEU A 640 0.72 28.41 -9.96
N ASP A 641 -0.59 28.18 -9.98
CA ASP A 641 -1.47 28.86 -10.92
C ASP A 641 -1.58 30.37 -10.66
N ASP A 642 -1.53 30.79 -9.40
CA ASP A 642 -1.53 32.21 -9.04
C ASP A 642 -0.17 32.86 -9.38
N MET A 643 0.93 32.14 -9.16
CA MET A 643 2.28 32.55 -9.57
C MET A 643 2.37 32.69 -11.10
N ARG A 644 1.97 31.67 -11.86
CA ARG A 644 1.95 31.71 -13.33
C ARG A 644 1.18 32.91 -13.88
N ARG A 645 0.05 33.25 -13.25
CA ARG A 645 -0.76 34.42 -13.61
C ARG A 645 -0.03 35.73 -13.34
N ALA A 646 0.76 35.79 -12.27
CA ALA A 646 1.56 36.94 -11.93
C ALA A 646 2.75 37.13 -12.91
N TYR A 647 3.46 36.03 -13.22
CA TYR A 647 4.57 36.07 -14.18
C TYR A 647 4.11 36.43 -15.60
N ALA A 648 2.96 35.96 -16.07
CA ALA A 648 2.40 36.33 -17.36
C ALA A 648 2.04 37.83 -17.49
N ARG A 649 1.96 38.53 -16.37
CA ARG A 649 1.67 39.96 -16.34
C ARG A 649 2.92 40.87 -16.38
N THR A 650 4.11 40.30 -16.25
CA THR A 650 5.38 41.06 -16.33
C THR A 650 5.57 41.64 -17.72
N ASP A 651 6.31 42.74 -17.80
CA ASP A 651 6.55 43.40 -19.08
C ASP A 651 7.46 42.56 -19.99
N SER A 652 8.40 41.80 -19.41
CA SER A 652 9.22 40.84 -20.14
C SER A 652 8.38 39.71 -20.75
N ALA A 653 7.39 39.15 -20.02
CA ALA A 653 6.48 38.14 -20.55
C ALA A 653 5.58 38.69 -21.66
N LYS A 654 5.03 39.90 -21.49
CA LYS A 654 4.23 40.58 -22.51
C LYS A 654 5.03 40.85 -23.77
N ALA A 655 6.26 41.36 -23.65
CA ALA A 655 7.17 41.61 -24.77
C ALA A 655 7.52 40.33 -25.53
N ALA A 656 7.60 39.20 -24.83
CA ALA A 656 7.80 37.85 -25.42
C ALA A 656 6.50 37.20 -25.91
N GLY A 657 5.33 37.83 -25.79
CA GLY A 657 4.03 37.30 -26.18
C GLY A 657 3.54 36.13 -25.34
N LEU A 658 4.09 35.90 -24.15
CA LEU A 658 3.81 34.77 -23.27
C LEU A 658 2.54 35.01 -22.48
N LYS A 659 1.72 33.96 -22.36
CA LYS A 659 0.48 33.88 -21.59
C LYS A 659 0.65 32.95 -20.39
N MET A 660 -0.32 32.94 -19.48
CA MET A 660 -0.32 32.08 -18.31
C MET A 660 -0.11 30.59 -18.67
N GLY A 661 -0.66 30.11 -19.81
CA GLY A 661 -0.51 28.76 -20.30
C GLY A 661 0.95 28.39 -20.57
N ASP A 662 1.73 29.32 -21.08
CA ASP A 662 3.13 29.09 -21.46
C ASP A 662 4.05 28.78 -20.29
N PHE A 663 3.70 29.27 -19.10
CA PHE A 663 4.38 28.99 -17.84
C PHE A 663 4.00 27.63 -17.21
N SER A 664 3.26 26.77 -17.90
CA SER A 664 2.98 25.41 -17.44
C SER A 664 4.11 24.46 -17.84
N TYR A 665 4.81 23.87 -16.90
CA TYR A 665 5.78 22.82 -17.22
C TYR A 665 5.13 21.51 -17.68
N ASN A 666 3.80 21.39 -17.62
CA ASN A 666 3.07 20.23 -18.15
C ASN A 666 2.70 20.38 -19.62
N THR A 667 2.34 21.60 -20.05
CA THR A 667 1.75 21.84 -21.40
C THR A 667 2.22 23.12 -22.05
N GLY A 668 2.99 23.97 -21.35
CA GLY A 668 3.39 25.30 -21.84
C GLY A 668 4.60 25.29 -22.77
N SER A 669 4.81 26.37 -23.49
CA SER A 669 5.92 26.55 -24.42
C SER A 669 7.28 26.73 -23.71
N LEU A 670 7.28 27.16 -22.45
CA LEU A 670 8.47 27.30 -21.61
C LEU A 670 8.86 26.00 -20.90
N ARG A 671 8.25 24.88 -21.23
CA ARG A 671 8.55 23.55 -20.71
C ARG A 671 9.89 23.06 -21.27
N CYS A 672 10.70 22.41 -20.46
CA CYS A 672 11.90 21.73 -20.93
C CYS A 672 11.53 20.63 -21.95
N ALA A 673 12.09 20.74 -23.15
CA ALA A 673 11.79 19.81 -24.24
C ALA A 673 12.45 18.44 -24.01
N THR A 674 13.59 18.39 -23.33
CA THR A 674 14.37 17.16 -23.09
C THR A 674 13.68 16.21 -22.13
N CYS A 675 13.19 16.71 -20.98
CA CYS A 675 12.49 15.88 -19.98
C CYS A 675 10.97 16.00 -20.07
N ASP A 676 10.45 16.73 -21.04
CA ASP A 676 9.01 16.97 -21.19
C ASP A 676 8.33 17.50 -19.89
N GLY A 677 9.08 18.31 -19.12
CA GLY A 677 8.62 18.94 -17.88
C GLY A 677 8.57 18.01 -16.66
N THR A 678 9.16 16.83 -16.70
CA THR A 678 9.30 15.96 -15.53
C THR A 678 10.42 16.39 -14.59
N GLY A 679 11.42 17.10 -15.10
CA GLY A 679 12.63 17.47 -14.36
C GLY A 679 13.68 16.36 -14.33
N GLN A 680 13.34 15.16 -14.69
CA GLN A 680 14.20 13.97 -14.68
C GLN A 680 14.02 13.15 -15.95
N ILE A 681 15.01 12.31 -16.24
CA ILE A 681 15.01 11.39 -17.36
C ILE A 681 15.15 9.99 -16.76
N SER A 682 14.20 9.11 -17.06
CA SER A 682 14.32 7.70 -16.75
C SER A 682 15.17 7.03 -17.82
N LEU A 683 16.28 6.47 -17.43
CA LEU A 683 17.16 5.68 -18.29
C LEU A 683 16.74 4.22 -18.20
N ASP A 684 16.11 3.72 -19.26
CA ASP A 684 15.95 2.28 -19.48
C ASP A 684 17.34 1.68 -19.82
N VAL A 685 18.04 1.29 -18.77
CA VAL A 685 19.32 0.57 -18.94
C VAL A 685 18.98 -0.91 -19.04
N GLN A 686 19.07 -1.48 -20.23
CA GLN A 686 18.84 -2.91 -20.45
C GLN A 686 19.49 -3.73 -19.32
N PHE A 687 18.66 -4.47 -18.56
CA PHE A 687 19.07 -5.33 -17.44
C PHE A 687 19.37 -4.63 -16.08
N LEU A 688 19.12 -3.33 -15.94
CA LEU A 688 19.10 -2.63 -14.65
C LEU A 688 17.70 -2.07 -14.38
N PRO A 689 17.33 -1.80 -13.13
CA PRO A 689 16.14 -0.99 -12.86
C PRO A 689 16.25 0.37 -13.54
N ASP A 690 15.11 0.93 -13.95
CA ASP A 690 15.08 2.29 -14.47
C ASP A 690 15.74 3.24 -13.46
N VAL A 691 16.74 4.00 -13.93
CA VAL A 691 17.45 4.98 -13.12
C VAL A 691 16.97 6.36 -13.51
N ASP A 692 16.31 7.02 -12.58
CA ASP A 692 15.90 8.41 -12.76
C ASP A 692 17.07 9.34 -12.45
N ILE A 693 17.49 10.12 -13.43
CA ILE A 693 18.54 11.13 -13.28
C ILE A 693 17.97 12.54 -13.52
N ALA A 694 18.49 13.53 -12.80
CA ALA A 694 18.12 14.91 -13.08
C ALA A 694 18.39 15.24 -14.55
N CYS A 695 17.44 15.89 -15.21
CA CYS A 695 17.55 16.26 -16.61
C CYS A 695 18.80 17.12 -16.82
N PRO A 696 19.73 16.77 -17.72
CA PRO A 696 20.97 17.51 -17.92
C PRO A 696 20.74 18.95 -18.39
N ASP A 697 19.65 19.22 -19.12
CA ASP A 697 19.36 20.54 -19.68
C ASP A 697 18.72 21.46 -18.64
N CYS A 698 17.65 21.02 -17.97
CA CYS A 698 16.96 21.87 -16.99
C CYS A 698 17.43 21.64 -15.54
N ARG A 699 18.28 20.67 -15.27
CA ARG A 699 18.82 20.33 -13.94
C ARG A 699 17.74 20.21 -12.86
N GLY A 700 16.62 19.61 -13.23
CA GLY A 700 15.49 19.42 -12.31
C GLY A 700 14.45 20.56 -12.30
N SER A 701 14.74 21.74 -12.90
CA SER A 701 13.83 22.88 -12.87
C SER A 701 12.53 22.69 -13.66
N ARG A 702 12.46 21.71 -14.55
CA ARG A 702 11.31 21.36 -15.44
C ARG A 702 11.07 22.36 -16.57
N TYR A 703 11.78 23.49 -16.59
CA TYR A 703 11.62 24.57 -17.54
C TYR A 703 12.79 24.68 -18.51
N ASP A 704 12.52 25.22 -19.68
CA ASP A 704 13.53 25.68 -20.62
C ASP A 704 14.27 26.91 -20.06
N THR A 705 15.53 27.10 -20.48
CA THR A 705 16.35 28.25 -20.08
C THR A 705 15.72 29.59 -20.46
N ALA A 706 14.81 29.64 -21.46
CA ALA A 706 14.03 30.83 -21.79
C ALA A 706 13.15 31.30 -20.62
N ALA A 707 12.68 30.40 -19.75
CA ALA A 707 11.90 30.76 -18.57
C ALA A 707 12.71 31.53 -17.53
N GLU A 708 14.03 31.34 -17.46
CA GLU A 708 14.91 32.02 -16.53
C GLU A 708 15.07 33.54 -16.89
N LYS A 709 14.84 33.89 -18.14
CA LYS A 709 14.89 35.26 -18.64
C LYS A 709 13.66 36.08 -18.24
N ILE A 710 12.58 35.40 -17.90
CA ILE A 710 11.35 36.07 -17.47
C ILE A 710 11.41 36.22 -15.95
N ARG A 711 11.86 37.38 -15.50
CA ARG A 711 11.98 37.69 -14.09
C ARG A 711 10.84 38.59 -13.65
N ARG A 712 10.41 38.43 -12.43
CA ARG A 712 9.36 39.20 -11.82
C ARG A 712 9.95 40.03 -10.68
N PRO A 713 9.99 41.38 -10.80
CA PRO A 713 10.34 42.24 -9.69
C PRO A 713 9.20 42.21 -8.65
N GLU A 714 9.57 42.19 -7.40
CA GLU A 714 8.63 42.34 -6.29
C GLU A 714 8.25 43.81 -6.17
N LYS A 715 7.05 44.07 -5.67
CA LYS A 715 6.58 45.44 -5.48
C LYS A 715 7.42 46.17 -4.42
N GLY A 716 8.29 47.04 -4.85
CA GLY A 716 9.18 47.83 -3.99
C GLY A 716 10.58 47.28 -3.78
N ALA A 717 10.91 46.11 -4.38
CA ALA A 717 12.27 45.58 -4.39
C ALA A 717 13.06 46.04 -5.62
N PRO A 718 14.39 46.11 -5.54
CA PRO A 718 15.24 46.42 -6.69
C PRO A 718 15.13 45.34 -7.77
N ASP A 719 15.23 45.73 -9.05
CA ASP A 719 15.11 44.83 -10.20
C ASP A 719 16.17 43.70 -10.22
N ASP A 720 17.32 43.92 -9.59
CA ASP A 720 18.40 42.93 -9.48
C ASP A 720 18.04 41.73 -8.59
N GLN A 721 17.04 41.87 -7.73
CA GLN A 721 16.49 40.77 -6.88
C GLN A 721 15.33 40.04 -7.53
N ALA A 722 14.95 40.39 -8.75
CA ALA A 722 13.84 39.73 -9.44
C ALA A 722 14.12 38.27 -9.74
N LEU A 723 13.25 37.40 -9.28
CA LEU A 723 13.35 35.95 -9.50
C LEU A 723 12.59 35.49 -10.74
N SER A 724 13.10 34.49 -11.44
CA SER A 724 12.34 33.78 -12.44
C SER A 724 11.44 32.70 -11.76
N LEU A 725 10.41 32.22 -12.47
CA LEU A 725 9.54 31.19 -11.93
C LEU A 725 10.28 29.88 -11.58
N PRO A 726 11.23 29.37 -12.40
CA PRO A 726 12.07 28.23 -12.02
C PRO A 726 12.84 28.46 -10.71
N HIS A 727 13.46 29.62 -10.53
CA HIS A 727 14.18 29.95 -9.30
C HIS A 727 13.24 30.05 -8.08
N LEU A 728 12.04 30.64 -8.25
CA LEU A 728 11.05 30.69 -7.18
C LEU A 728 10.60 29.28 -6.75
N LEU A 729 10.45 28.35 -7.70
CA LEU A 729 10.08 26.96 -7.40
C LEU A 729 11.20 26.15 -6.73
N ALA A 730 12.43 26.57 -6.84
CA ALA A 730 13.57 25.97 -6.16
C ALA A 730 13.68 26.39 -4.68
N LEU A 731 12.96 27.43 -4.27
CA LEU A 731 12.93 27.89 -2.89
C LEU A 731 12.01 27.00 -2.03
N SER A 732 12.30 26.92 -0.74
CA SER A 732 11.37 26.40 0.25
C SER A 732 10.15 27.31 0.38
N VAL A 733 9.09 26.81 0.97
CA VAL A 733 7.87 27.59 1.26
C VAL A 733 8.21 28.84 2.08
N ASP A 734 9.06 28.72 3.10
CA ASP A 734 9.48 29.82 3.97
C ASP A 734 10.29 30.87 3.23
N GLU A 735 11.23 30.45 2.39
CA GLU A 735 12.03 31.34 1.56
C GLU A 735 11.20 32.04 0.47
N ALA A 736 10.18 31.34 -0.06
CA ALA A 736 9.32 31.88 -1.12
C ALA A 736 8.26 32.87 -0.60
N LEU A 737 7.86 32.79 0.68
CA LEU A 737 6.83 33.67 1.26
C LEU A 737 7.07 35.14 1.06
N PRO A 738 8.27 35.72 1.31
CA PRO A 738 8.56 37.14 1.03
C PRO A 738 8.35 37.47 -0.44
N HIS A 739 8.79 36.60 -1.36
CA HIS A 739 8.77 36.82 -2.80
C HIS A 739 7.38 36.77 -3.44
N VAL A 740 6.37 36.27 -2.71
CA VAL A 740 4.97 36.22 -3.17
C VAL A 740 4.04 37.12 -2.35
N ALA A 741 4.55 37.96 -1.47
CA ALA A 741 3.76 38.78 -0.57
C ALA A 741 2.72 39.67 -1.30
N ASP A 742 2.99 40.11 -2.52
CA ASP A 742 2.07 40.85 -3.36
C ASP A 742 1.13 39.97 -4.22
N ILE A 743 1.33 38.64 -4.24
CA ILE A 743 0.43 37.69 -4.87
C ILE A 743 -0.49 37.08 -3.80
N LYS A 744 -1.45 37.87 -3.32
CA LYS A 744 -2.28 37.56 -2.14
C LYS A 744 -2.70 36.10 -2.03
N LYS A 745 -3.24 35.51 -3.11
CA LYS A 745 -3.71 34.11 -3.08
C LYS A 745 -2.59 33.08 -2.94
N ALA A 746 -1.44 33.31 -3.58
CA ALA A 746 -0.28 32.45 -3.41
C ALA A 746 0.29 32.58 -2.00
N HIS A 747 0.42 33.81 -1.50
CA HIS A 747 0.90 34.05 -0.14
C HIS A 747 0.02 33.35 0.93
N GLU A 748 -1.31 33.50 0.86
CA GLU A 748 -2.25 32.84 1.79
C GLU A 748 -2.07 31.32 1.79
N LYS A 749 -1.88 30.70 0.62
CA LYS A 749 -1.67 29.26 0.50
C LYS A 749 -0.31 28.84 1.07
N LEU A 750 0.75 29.59 0.80
CA LEU A 750 2.08 29.29 1.34
C LEU A 750 2.12 29.53 2.86
N GLN A 751 1.43 30.57 3.36
CA GLN A 751 1.31 30.79 4.80
C GLN A 751 0.61 29.62 5.49
N THR A 752 -0.44 29.05 4.88
CA THR A 752 -1.10 27.85 5.40
C THR A 752 -0.15 26.66 5.46
N LEU A 753 0.74 26.49 4.47
CA LEU A 753 1.77 25.45 4.51
C LEU A 753 2.78 25.70 5.64
N HIS A 754 3.24 26.93 5.80
CA HIS A 754 4.12 27.34 6.90
C HIS A 754 3.48 27.01 8.27
N ASP A 755 2.23 27.44 8.49
CA ASP A 755 1.49 27.23 9.74
C ASP A 755 1.27 25.75 10.08
N LEU A 756 1.22 24.88 9.07
CA LEU A 756 1.17 23.44 9.21
C LEU A 756 2.55 22.78 9.36
N GLY A 757 3.62 23.57 9.52
CA GLY A 757 4.98 23.07 9.69
C GLY A 757 5.55 22.42 8.43
N LEU A 758 5.15 22.87 7.25
CA LEU A 758 5.66 22.46 5.94
C LEU A 758 6.55 23.55 5.29
N GLY A 759 6.98 24.53 6.07
CA GLY A 759 7.77 25.66 5.58
C GLY A 759 9.10 25.28 4.92
N TYR A 760 9.66 24.14 5.31
CA TYR A 760 10.92 23.63 4.77
C TYR A 760 10.81 22.94 3.41
N LEU A 761 9.60 22.52 2.98
CA LEU A 761 9.42 21.84 1.69
C LEU A 761 9.71 22.81 0.53
N THR A 762 10.43 22.32 -0.47
CA THR A 762 10.62 23.10 -1.72
C THR A 762 9.34 23.14 -2.53
N LEU A 763 9.03 24.27 -3.12
CA LEU A 763 7.82 24.44 -3.95
C LEU A 763 7.80 23.50 -5.16
N GLY A 764 8.96 23.20 -5.73
CA GLY A 764 9.15 22.28 -6.85
C GLY A 764 9.29 20.81 -6.45
N GLU A 765 9.26 20.49 -5.16
CA GLU A 765 9.39 19.10 -4.66
C GLU A 765 8.23 18.23 -5.12
N GLU A 766 8.55 17.01 -5.54
CA GLU A 766 7.57 16.07 -6.07
C GLU A 766 6.69 15.51 -4.98
N THR A 767 5.38 15.48 -5.20
CA THR A 767 4.47 14.95 -4.18
C THR A 767 4.63 13.45 -3.87
N PRO A 768 5.09 12.58 -4.79
CA PRO A 768 5.40 11.19 -4.46
C PRO A 768 6.58 10.99 -3.50
N SER A 769 7.51 11.95 -3.42
CA SER A 769 8.68 11.88 -2.53
C SER A 769 8.36 12.23 -1.08
N LEU A 770 7.21 12.84 -0.82
CA LEU A 770 6.82 13.30 0.51
C LEU A 770 6.54 12.14 1.47
N SER A 771 6.95 12.29 2.71
CA SER A 771 6.60 11.38 3.80
C SER A 771 5.10 11.33 4.05
N GLY A 772 4.62 10.32 4.81
CA GLY A 772 3.21 10.17 5.13
C GLY A 772 2.60 11.39 5.79
N GLY A 773 3.27 11.93 6.79
CA GLY A 773 2.82 13.10 7.52
C GLY A 773 2.84 14.38 6.70
N GLU A 774 3.86 14.59 5.85
CA GLU A 774 3.94 15.72 4.93
C GLU A 774 2.80 15.69 3.92
N ALA A 775 2.55 14.55 3.32
CA ALA A 775 1.46 14.35 2.38
C ALA A 775 0.09 14.64 3.01
N GLN A 776 -0.17 14.16 4.24
CA GLN A 776 -1.43 14.45 4.94
C GLN A 776 -1.57 15.92 5.28
N ARG A 777 -0.51 16.58 5.78
CA ARG A 777 -0.53 18.02 6.06
C ARG A 777 -0.72 18.85 4.78
N LEU A 778 -0.11 18.44 3.67
CA LEU A 778 -0.30 19.10 2.38
C LEU A 778 -1.75 18.94 1.86
N LYS A 779 -2.37 17.77 2.05
CA LYS A 779 -3.81 17.59 1.79
C LYS A 779 -4.66 18.53 2.65
N LEU A 780 -4.36 18.59 3.95
CA LEU A 780 -5.07 19.48 4.87
C LEU A 780 -4.96 20.93 4.42
N ALA A 781 -3.75 21.40 4.07
CA ALA A 781 -3.53 22.75 3.56
C ALA A 781 -4.36 23.05 2.30
N SER A 782 -4.45 22.09 1.38
CA SER A 782 -5.22 22.25 0.14
C SER A 782 -6.72 22.34 0.38
N GLU A 783 -7.25 21.69 1.42
CA GLU A 783 -8.68 21.75 1.76
C GLU A 783 -9.03 22.98 2.59
N THR A 784 -8.16 23.42 3.51
CA THR A 784 -8.36 24.64 4.28
C THR A 784 -8.29 25.91 3.42
N GLY A 785 -7.48 25.92 2.37
CA GLY A 785 -7.39 27.01 1.40
C GLY A 785 -8.59 27.12 0.45
N ARG A 786 -9.47 26.13 0.41
CA ARG A 786 -10.75 26.19 -0.35
C ARG A 786 -11.80 26.86 0.51
N THR A 787 -11.61 28.14 0.82
CA THR A 787 -12.62 28.90 1.52
C THR A 787 -13.95 28.91 0.76
N GLN A 788 -14.99 28.41 1.43
CA GLN A 788 -16.31 29.03 1.52
C GLN A 788 -16.64 30.01 0.38
N THR A 789 -16.98 29.49 -0.73
CA THR A 789 -17.87 30.18 -1.60
C THR A 789 -19.07 29.27 -1.76
N ASP A 790 -20.09 29.67 -1.03
CA ASP A 790 -21.49 29.38 -1.23
C ASP A 790 -21.97 27.93 -1.20
#